data_0117ca9e66b838744be749efbf15f53e
#
_entry.id   0117ca9e66b838744be749efbf15f53e
#
_cell.length_a   1.000
_cell.length_b   1.000
_cell.length_c   1.000
_cell.angle_alpha   90.00
_cell.angle_beta   90.00
_cell.angle_gamma   90.00
#
_symmetry.space_group_name_H-M   'P 1'
#
loop_
_entity.id
_entity.type
_entity.pdbx_description
1 polymer ?
#
loop_
_entity_poly.entity_id
_entity_poly.type
_entity_poly.pdbx_seq_one_letter_code
_entity_poly.pdbx_strand_id
1 'polypeptide(L)'
;MVFFCIFAGMRKNILIGLILLIGAAMSVAAQEQIEIVVHRGANALAPENTWPSAEAALQYGAKWIEVDVRKSKDGVLFNLHDETLDRTTNGKGKLSEMLSEDISKLDAGSWFGPQFAGLHVPTIAEMLDSLKGQANVFFDVKRGTPIPTLVKLVREKGFADKSFFWFGDEAMLREFITLAPEMKIKVNAGDIERLKYWQSICKPSYVEIAPEKITEKFRKYCRKHGIKVMAACQEDDISQFQLVIDKKADLVNLDRPEDFLPLLQKAQRKYTLRTDQLKIPADGKTLCTQQLQQAIDAIYKKGGGRLVFTKGTYLTGCIQMRSGVELYLEEGATILGSTNPRDYEIRTTSNIADNPDEITGSALIYAQGVENVALRGKGCIDGQGLTLALTIDSLHHTGEMPDPNYNYRRMRPSKRPSLFYFHQCKDIQVEQLQLQSSAGWGLVFDLCENLKLSKLKVKNRAYWNNDGIDVTDCRHVLISDCWVDAADDGICLKSHHAESCNYDIEVARCDIRSSASAVKFGTASWGGFRNIYVHDIKVEDTFRSAIAIECVDGGITDSILVERIDAKNTGNALFIRLGQRAGERASVLKNVTIRQLKCQVPFGRPDIDYDLRGPEVDYFHNIHPAPICGIPGHPIENVTLENIQIQYPGRATKGMAYMPLWRKGDVPEQIDKYPEFTMFGELPSWGLYLRHIRNITLKNIQLSLAADDFRPMIVDEDVEGLQLLNRQAQ
;
A
#
# COMPACT_ATOMS: atom_id res chain seq x y z
N MET A 1 -4.10 58.26 34.67
CA MET A 1 -5.17 57.67 33.83
C MET A 1 -4.95 57.92 32.32
N VAL A 2 -3.75 58.32 31.89
CA VAL A 2 -3.41 58.59 30.46
C VAL A 2 -2.37 57.62 29.90
N PHE A 3 -1.74 56.80 30.74
CA PHE A 3 -0.69 55.83 30.31
C PHE A 3 -1.24 54.43 29.95
N PHE A 4 -2.53 54.12 30.17
CA PHE A 4 -3.11 52.79 29.88
C PHE A 4 -3.78 52.67 28.48
N CYS A 5 -4.03 53.78 27.78
CA CYS A 5 -4.67 53.78 26.47
C CYS A 5 -3.72 53.63 25.29
N ILE A 6 -2.41 53.84 25.44
CA ILE A 6 -1.43 53.78 24.35
C ILE A 6 -0.99 52.32 24.07
N PHE A 7 -0.97 51.45 25.11
CA PHE A 7 -0.58 50.06 24.94
C PHE A 7 -1.68 49.12 24.36
N ALA A 8 -2.94 49.51 24.49
CA ALA A 8 -4.05 48.73 23.93
C ALA A 8 -4.21 48.91 22.40
N GLY A 9 -3.82 50.06 21.85
CA GLY A 9 -3.87 50.32 20.40
C GLY A 9 -2.74 49.64 19.62
N MET A 10 -1.54 49.54 20.21
CA MET A 10 -0.41 48.89 19.55
C MET A 10 -0.56 47.35 19.43
N ARG A 11 -1.19 46.70 20.41
CA ARG A 11 -1.43 45.25 20.33
C ARG A 11 -2.48 44.87 19.29
N LYS A 12 -3.51 45.68 19.06
CA LYS A 12 -4.54 45.44 18.02
C LYS A 12 -3.98 45.59 16.61
N ASN A 13 -3.14 46.57 16.36
CA ASN A 13 -2.57 46.77 15.03
C ASN A 13 -1.46 45.75 14.69
N ILE A 14 -0.73 45.24 15.67
CA ILE A 14 0.24 44.17 15.49
C ILE A 14 -0.51 42.84 15.24
N LEU A 15 -1.61 42.59 15.94
CA LEU A 15 -2.43 41.36 15.74
C LEU A 15 -3.15 41.38 14.39
N ILE A 16 -3.64 42.52 13.92
CA ILE A 16 -4.28 42.68 12.60
C ILE A 16 -3.22 42.60 11.50
N GLY A 17 -2.03 43.16 11.70
CA GLY A 17 -0.90 43.02 10.78
C GLY A 17 -0.40 41.57 10.68
N LEU A 18 -0.37 40.81 11.80
CA LEU A 18 0.00 39.40 11.83
C LEU A 18 -1.07 38.51 11.18
N ILE A 19 -2.37 38.80 11.38
CA ILE A 19 -3.48 38.09 10.75
C ILE A 19 -3.55 38.36 9.23
N LEU A 20 -3.22 39.60 8.80
CA LEU A 20 -3.10 39.94 7.38
C LEU A 20 -1.86 39.35 6.73
N LEU A 21 -0.75 39.20 7.43
CA LEU A 21 0.46 38.54 6.98
C LEU A 21 0.25 36.98 6.92
N ILE A 22 -0.45 36.40 7.88
CA ILE A 22 -0.81 34.97 7.86
C ILE A 22 -1.87 34.70 6.78
N GLY A 23 -2.84 35.61 6.57
CA GLY A 23 -3.81 35.51 5.47
C GLY A 23 -3.20 35.68 4.08
N ALA A 24 -2.14 36.52 3.94
CA ALA A 24 -1.41 36.69 2.68
C ALA A 24 -0.40 35.55 2.40
N ALA A 25 0.04 34.82 3.44
CA ALA A 25 0.91 33.65 3.28
C ALA A 25 0.14 32.37 2.90
N MET A 26 -1.19 32.36 2.99
CA MET A 26 -2.02 31.18 2.64
C MET A 26 -2.57 31.18 1.21
N SER A 27 -2.13 32.10 0.34
CA SER A 27 -2.48 32.07 -1.09
C SER A 27 -1.27 32.04 -2.01
N VAL A 28 -0.28 31.20 -1.72
CA VAL A 28 0.61 30.70 -2.77
C VAL A 28 -0.09 29.49 -3.35
N ALA A 29 -0.74 29.68 -4.50
CA ALA A 29 -1.33 28.62 -5.27
C ALA A 29 -0.29 27.49 -5.42
N ALA A 30 -0.56 26.34 -4.81
CA ALA A 30 0.08 25.10 -5.23
C ALA A 30 -0.08 25.07 -6.75
N GLN A 31 0.98 24.82 -7.50
CA GLN A 31 0.88 24.64 -8.94
C GLN A 31 -0.06 23.45 -9.11
N GLU A 32 -1.25 23.68 -9.68
CA GLU A 32 -2.28 22.67 -9.83
C GLU A 32 -1.67 21.50 -10.58
N GLN A 33 -1.66 20.33 -9.93
CA GLN A 33 -1.22 19.08 -10.53
C GLN A 33 -2.23 18.74 -11.63
N ILE A 34 -1.76 18.27 -12.79
CA ILE A 34 -2.66 17.84 -13.86
C ILE A 34 -3.45 16.65 -13.35
N GLU A 35 -4.75 16.80 -13.21
CA GLU A 35 -5.63 15.71 -12.77
C GLU A 35 -5.86 14.71 -13.93
N ILE A 36 -5.67 13.43 -13.64
CA ILE A 36 -5.85 12.35 -14.64
C ILE A 36 -7.31 11.93 -14.63
N VAL A 37 -7.96 12.05 -15.79
CA VAL A 37 -9.28 11.50 -16.12
C VAL A 37 -9.04 10.33 -17.05
N VAL A 38 -9.53 9.14 -16.70
CA VAL A 38 -9.31 7.95 -17.51
C VAL A 38 -10.60 7.54 -18.21
N HIS A 39 -10.54 7.59 -19.55
CA HIS A 39 -11.64 7.33 -20.47
C HIS A 39 -11.99 5.83 -20.48
N ARG A 40 -13.17 5.47 -19.98
CA ARG A 40 -13.68 4.09 -19.82
C ARG A 40 -12.81 3.20 -18.93
N GLY A 41 -12.02 3.79 -18.01
CA GLY A 41 -10.99 3.09 -17.26
C GLY A 41 -9.72 2.84 -18.08
N ALA A 42 -8.70 2.16 -17.50
CA ALA A 42 -7.46 1.80 -18.20
C ALA A 42 -7.73 0.68 -19.22
N ASN A 43 -8.35 1.06 -20.32
CA ASN A 43 -8.92 0.16 -21.33
C ASN A 43 -7.86 -0.60 -22.17
N ALA A 44 -6.60 -0.22 -22.07
CA ALA A 44 -5.47 -1.00 -22.60
C ALA A 44 -5.05 -2.18 -21.69
N LEU A 45 -5.42 -2.15 -20.41
CA LEU A 45 -5.01 -3.12 -19.40
C LEU A 45 -6.13 -4.07 -18.98
N ALA A 46 -7.39 -3.61 -19.07
CA ALA A 46 -8.58 -4.39 -18.70
C ALA A 46 -9.81 -3.98 -19.55
N PRO A 47 -10.89 -4.80 -19.59
CA PRO A 47 -12.07 -4.50 -20.41
C PRO A 47 -12.68 -3.14 -20.07
N GLU A 48 -12.88 -2.29 -21.10
CA GLU A 48 -13.46 -0.95 -20.92
C GLU A 48 -14.78 -0.98 -20.14
N ASN A 49 -15.06 0.07 -19.39
CA ASN A 49 -16.30 0.27 -18.65
C ASN A 49 -16.61 -0.82 -17.61
N THR A 50 -15.59 -1.51 -17.10
CA THR A 50 -15.70 -2.52 -16.03
C THR A 50 -14.95 -2.09 -14.76
N TRP A 51 -15.22 -2.77 -13.64
CA TRP A 51 -14.46 -2.50 -12.41
C TRP A 51 -12.95 -2.76 -12.58
N PRO A 52 -12.47 -3.87 -13.18
CA PRO A 52 -11.03 -4.06 -13.38
C PRO A 52 -10.34 -2.94 -14.16
N SER A 53 -10.99 -2.33 -15.16
CA SER A 53 -10.39 -1.20 -15.87
C SER A 53 -10.35 0.08 -15.03
N ALA A 54 -11.35 0.31 -14.19
CA ALA A 54 -11.36 1.41 -13.23
C ALA A 54 -10.29 1.21 -12.15
N GLU A 55 -10.18 0.00 -11.61
CA GLU A 55 -9.16 -0.36 -10.62
C GLU A 55 -7.74 -0.21 -11.17
N ALA A 56 -7.48 -0.69 -12.40
CA ALA A 56 -6.20 -0.48 -13.08
C ALA A 56 -5.89 1.02 -13.27
N ALA A 57 -6.89 1.83 -13.62
CA ALA A 57 -6.71 3.28 -13.76
C ALA A 57 -6.31 3.96 -12.44
N LEU A 58 -6.88 3.52 -11.32
CA LEU A 58 -6.52 4.02 -9.98
C LEU A 58 -5.06 3.77 -9.64
N GLN A 59 -4.49 2.63 -10.06
CA GLN A 59 -3.06 2.32 -9.87
C GLN A 59 -2.13 3.31 -10.55
N TYR A 60 -2.60 3.95 -11.63
CA TYR A 60 -1.86 4.96 -12.38
C TYR A 60 -2.32 6.39 -12.07
N GLY A 61 -2.81 6.63 -10.86
CA GLY A 61 -3.09 7.96 -10.33
C GLY A 61 -4.32 8.63 -10.91
N ALA A 62 -5.29 7.86 -11.43
CA ALA A 62 -6.56 8.40 -11.91
C ALA A 62 -7.31 9.10 -10.77
N LYS A 63 -7.61 10.37 -10.94
CA LYS A 63 -8.46 11.14 -10.02
C LYS A 63 -9.94 11.06 -10.40
N TRP A 64 -10.18 10.80 -11.66
CA TRP A 64 -11.50 10.74 -12.26
C TRP A 64 -11.61 9.50 -13.15
N ILE A 65 -12.66 8.73 -12.96
CA ILE A 65 -13.01 7.62 -13.86
C ILE A 65 -14.22 8.08 -14.70
N GLU A 66 -14.06 7.95 -16.01
CA GLU A 66 -15.17 8.21 -16.92
C GLU A 66 -16.06 6.97 -17.02
N VAL A 67 -17.37 7.19 -17.04
CA VAL A 67 -18.40 6.18 -17.20
C VAL A 67 -19.41 6.60 -18.25
N ASP A 68 -19.77 5.67 -19.15
CA ASP A 68 -20.73 5.87 -20.23
C ASP A 68 -22.12 5.44 -19.79
N VAL A 69 -23.06 6.38 -19.67
CA VAL A 69 -24.39 6.11 -19.12
C VAL A 69 -25.39 5.77 -20.21
N ARG A 70 -25.91 4.54 -20.18
CA ARG A 70 -27.02 4.06 -21.03
C ARG A 70 -28.09 3.41 -20.19
N LYS A 71 -29.32 3.32 -20.72
CA LYS A 71 -30.44 2.65 -20.04
C LYS A 71 -30.83 1.35 -20.73
N SER A 72 -31.24 0.36 -19.94
CA SER A 72 -31.97 -0.84 -20.37
C SER A 72 -33.44 -0.55 -20.74
N LYS A 73 -34.12 -1.55 -21.25
CA LYS A 73 -35.54 -1.47 -21.57
C LYS A 73 -36.41 -1.12 -20.36
N ASP A 74 -36.09 -1.64 -19.22
CA ASP A 74 -36.78 -1.41 -17.92
C ASP A 74 -36.21 -0.23 -17.12
N GLY A 75 -35.27 0.56 -17.72
CA GLY A 75 -34.82 1.84 -17.18
C GLY A 75 -33.63 1.79 -16.22
N VAL A 76 -33.01 0.65 -16.03
CA VAL A 76 -31.77 0.52 -15.24
C VAL A 76 -30.60 1.14 -16.01
N LEU A 77 -29.72 1.91 -15.31
CA LEU A 77 -28.58 2.57 -15.91
C LEU A 77 -27.36 1.67 -15.88
N PHE A 78 -26.77 1.39 -17.04
CA PHE A 78 -25.60 0.57 -17.24
C PHE A 78 -24.40 1.41 -17.71
N ASN A 79 -23.18 0.93 -17.42
CA ASN A 79 -21.94 1.49 -17.90
C ASN A 79 -21.53 0.79 -19.21
N LEU A 80 -21.88 1.38 -20.36
CA LEU A 80 -21.59 0.84 -21.68
C LEU A 80 -21.47 1.94 -22.72
N HIS A 81 -20.39 1.97 -23.49
CA HIS A 81 -20.17 3.01 -24.50
C HIS A 81 -21.11 2.89 -25.71
N ASP A 82 -21.14 1.73 -26.34
CA ASP A 82 -21.87 1.51 -27.59
C ASP A 82 -23.40 1.44 -27.36
N GLU A 83 -24.18 1.74 -28.37
CA GLU A 83 -25.64 1.55 -28.34
C GLU A 83 -26.01 0.06 -28.26
N THR A 84 -25.13 -0.78 -28.81
CA THR A 84 -25.32 -2.24 -28.88
C THR A 84 -24.33 -3.00 -27.97
N LEU A 85 -24.66 -4.21 -27.64
CA LEU A 85 -23.90 -5.13 -26.79
C LEU A 85 -22.77 -5.87 -27.55
N ASP A 86 -22.75 -5.76 -28.87
CA ASP A 86 -22.03 -6.65 -29.79
C ASP A 86 -20.50 -6.63 -29.67
N ARG A 87 -19.88 -5.48 -29.34
CA ARG A 87 -18.42 -5.31 -29.34
C ARG A 87 -17.77 -5.78 -28.05
N THR A 88 -18.36 -5.46 -26.91
CA THR A 88 -17.74 -5.66 -25.59
C THR A 88 -18.47 -6.69 -24.73
N THR A 89 -19.41 -7.43 -25.30
CA THR A 89 -20.09 -8.54 -24.60
C THR A 89 -20.31 -9.73 -25.52
N ASN A 90 -20.74 -10.84 -24.95
CA ASN A 90 -21.24 -12.00 -25.71
C ASN A 90 -22.70 -11.85 -26.15
N GLY A 91 -23.35 -10.73 -25.81
CA GLY A 91 -24.72 -10.38 -26.21
C GLY A 91 -24.78 -9.74 -27.61
N LYS A 92 -26.00 -9.55 -28.12
CA LYS A 92 -26.29 -8.96 -29.41
C LYS A 92 -27.44 -7.96 -29.35
N GLY A 93 -27.41 -6.93 -30.19
CA GLY A 93 -28.46 -5.95 -30.33
C GLY A 93 -28.38 -4.80 -29.34
N LYS A 94 -29.41 -3.96 -29.32
CA LYS A 94 -29.42 -2.71 -28.53
C LYS A 94 -29.65 -2.97 -27.06
N LEU A 95 -28.82 -2.40 -26.20
CA LEU A 95 -28.98 -2.46 -24.76
C LEU A 95 -30.36 -1.91 -24.30
N SER A 96 -30.87 -0.86 -24.94
CA SER A 96 -32.16 -0.24 -24.63
C SER A 96 -33.38 -1.11 -24.95
N GLU A 97 -33.20 -2.22 -25.68
CA GLU A 97 -34.27 -3.16 -26.02
C GLU A 97 -34.27 -4.43 -25.14
N MET A 98 -33.21 -4.61 -24.30
CA MET A 98 -33.05 -5.75 -23.42
C MET A 98 -33.36 -5.40 -21.95
N LEU A 99 -33.92 -6.36 -21.21
CA LEU A 99 -34.18 -6.21 -19.77
C LEU A 99 -32.89 -6.24 -18.96
N SER A 100 -32.84 -5.54 -17.87
CA SER A 100 -31.65 -5.47 -17.00
C SER A 100 -31.23 -6.85 -16.47
N GLU A 101 -32.18 -7.71 -16.15
CA GLU A 101 -31.93 -9.09 -15.71
C GLU A 101 -31.19 -9.93 -16.78
N ASP A 102 -31.46 -9.71 -18.06
CA ASP A 102 -30.80 -10.43 -19.15
C ASP A 102 -29.42 -9.84 -19.45
N ILE A 103 -29.26 -8.50 -19.35
CA ILE A 103 -27.98 -7.83 -19.51
C ILE A 103 -26.99 -8.29 -18.41
N SER A 104 -27.44 -8.45 -17.18
CA SER A 104 -26.60 -8.89 -16.05
C SER A 104 -26.01 -10.30 -16.20
N LYS A 105 -26.56 -11.13 -17.10
CA LYS A 105 -26.07 -12.49 -17.40
C LYS A 105 -25.02 -12.51 -18.52
N LEU A 106 -24.77 -11.39 -19.17
CA LEU A 106 -23.82 -11.30 -20.28
C LEU A 106 -22.38 -11.20 -19.76
N ASP A 107 -21.48 -11.87 -20.48
CA ASP A 107 -20.03 -11.76 -20.25
C ASP A 107 -19.50 -10.53 -20.98
N ALA A 108 -18.93 -9.60 -20.21
CA ALA A 108 -18.32 -8.35 -20.67
C ALA A 108 -16.78 -8.37 -20.58
N GLY A 109 -16.17 -9.52 -20.27
CA GLY A 109 -14.72 -9.61 -20.05
C GLY A 109 -13.99 -10.52 -21.05
N SER A 110 -14.59 -11.62 -21.48
CA SER A 110 -13.92 -12.64 -22.32
C SER A 110 -13.42 -12.10 -23.67
N TRP A 111 -14.04 -11.05 -24.20
CA TRP A 111 -13.60 -10.42 -25.46
C TRP A 111 -12.22 -9.77 -25.34
N PHE A 112 -11.86 -9.32 -24.14
CA PHE A 112 -10.57 -8.71 -23.85
C PHE A 112 -9.50 -9.75 -23.52
N GLY A 113 -9.86 -10.78 -22.76
CA GLY A 113 -8.95 -11.86 -22.42
C GLY A 113 -9.58 -12.88 -21.46
N PRO A 114 -9.09 -14.14 -21.49
CA PRO A 114 -9.69 -15.23 -20.71
C PRO A 114 -9.64 -15.03 -19.20
N GLN A 115 -8.69 -14.22 -18.70
CA GLN A 115 -8.58 -13.89 -17.28
C GLN A 115 -9.74 -13.00 -16.78
N PHE A 116 -10.49 -12.38 -17.69
CA PHE A 116 -11.64 -11.54 -17.39
C PHE A 116 -12.98 -12.22 -17.67
N ALA A 117 -12.97 -13.51 -18.00
CA ALA A 117 -14.19 -14.26 -18.27
C ALA A 117 -15.15 -14.24 -17.08
N GLY A 118 -16.44 -14.06 -17.36
CA GLY A 118 -17.50 -14.00 -16.33
C GLY A 118 -17.72 -12.62 -15.71
N LEU A 119 -17.02 -11.57 -16.16
CA LEU A 119 -17.38 -10.20 -15.78
C LEU A 119 -18.72 -9.83 -16.43
N HIS A 120 -19.65 -9.28 -15.66
CA HIS A 120 -20.91 -8.75 -16.19
C HIS A 120 -20.78 -7.28 -16.59
N VAL A 121 -21.73 -6.80 -17.40
CA VAL A 121 -21.86 -5.36 -17.70
C VAL A 121 -22.31 -4.63 -16.41
N PRO A 122 -21.48 -3.76 -15.82
CA PRO A 122 -21.84 -3.16 -14.54
C PRO A 122 -22.93 -2.09 -14.71
N THR A 123 -23.80 -2.01 -13.72
CA THR A 123 -24.70 -0.85 -13.59
C THR A 123 -23.93 0.37 -13.11
N ILE A 124 -24.46 1.57 -13.38
CA ILE A 124 -23.91 2.81 -12.83
C ILE A 124 -23.93 2.77 -11.29
N ALA A 125 -24.94 2.15 -10.68
CA ALA A 125 -25.03 2.03 -9.23
C ALA A 125 -23.86 1.21 -8.64
N GLU A 126 -23.51 0.07 -9.25
CA GLU A 126 -22.39 -0.77 -8.85
C GLU A 126 -21.04 -0.04 -9.02
N MET A 127 -20.85 0.67 -10.14
CA MET A 127 -19.65 1.46 -10.36
C MET A 127 -19.48 2.55 -9.31
N LEU A 128 -20.55 3.25 -8.96
CA LEU A 128 -20.50 4.29 -7.92
C LEU A 128 -20.22 3.72 -6.53
N ASP A 129 -20.77 2.55 -6.19
CA ASP A 129 -20.46 1.86 -4.93
C ASP A 129 -19.00 1.47 -4.85
N SER A 130 -18.42 0.95 -5.94
CA SER A 130 -17.02 0.56 -6.03
C SER A 130 -16.07 1.76 -5.99
N LEU A 131 -16.42 2.87 -6.63
CA LEU A 131 -15.60 4.08 -6.69
C LEU A 131 -15.68 4.96 -5.43
N LYS A 132 -16.61 4.65 -4.53
CA LYS A 132 -16.85 5.48 -3.33
C LYS A 132 -15.60 5.56 -2.44
N GLY A 133 -15.12 6.79 -2.25
CA GLY A 133 -13.90 7.06 -1.47
C GLY A 133 -12.60 6.85 -2.23
N GLN A 134 -12.63 6.34 -3.46
CA GLN A 134 -11.43 6.05 -4.27
C GLN A 134 -11.21 7.07 -5.39
N ALA A 135 -12.24 7.43 -6.13
CA ALA A 135 -12.15 8.42 -7.21
C ALA A 135 -13.42 9.27 -7.33
N ASN A 136 -13.31 10.32 -8.13
CA ASN A 136 -14.42 11.10 -8.64
C ASN A 136 -14.91 10.51 -9.98
N VAL A 137 -16.07 10.91 -10.44
CA VAL A 137 -16.69 10.34 -11.65
C VAL A 137 -16.96 11.40 -12.71
N PHE A 138 -16.55 11.12 -13.93
CA PHE A 138 -16.98 11.83 -15.13
C PHE A 138 -18.05 11.02 -15.84
N PHE A 139 -19.26 11.57 -15.95
CA PHE A 139 -20.37 10.94 -16.64
C PHE A 139 -20.46 11.41 -18.10
N ASP A 140 -20.23 10.51 -19.04
CA ASP A 140 -20.61 10.67 -20.44
C ASP A 140 -22.05 10.18 -20.63
N VAL A 141 -22.99 11.13 -20.71
CA VAL A 141 -24.42 10.83 -20.70
C VAL A 141 -24.93 10.68 -22.14
N LYS A 142 -25.17 9.42 -22.52
CA LYS A 142 -25.61 9.07 -23.87
C LYS A 142 -27.07 9.42 -24.10
N ARG A 143 -27.44 9.65 -25.36
CA ARG A 143 -28.83 9.95 -25.76
C ARG A 143 -29.82 8.92 -25.23
N GLY A 144 -30.96 9.40 -24.76
CA GLY A 144 -32.04 8.58 -24.25
C GLY A 144 -31.90 8.17 -22.78
N THR A 145 -30.83 8.58 -22.09
CA THR A 145 -30.70 8.42 -20.65
C THR A 145 -31.72 9.30 -19.93
N PRO A 146 -32.53 8.74 -18.99
CA PRO A 146 -33.50 9.52 -18.23
C PRO A 146 -32.78 10.40 -17.18
N ILE A 147 -32.75 11.70 -17.42
CA ILE A 147 -32.02 12.67 -16.57
C ILE A 147 -32.47 12.63 -15.11
N PRO A 148 -33.83 12.61 -14.81
CA PRO A 148 -34.26 12.54 -13.41
C PRO A 148 -33.76 11.31 -12.65
N THR A 149 -33.71 10.16 -13.34
CA THR A 149 -33.22 8.89 -12.75
C THR A 149 -31.70 8.98 -12.45
N LEU A 150 -30.93 9.53 -13.38
CA LEU A 150 -29.49 9.72 -13.20
C LEU A 150 -29.18 10.67 -12.03
N VAL A 151 -29.84 11.84 -12.00
CA VAL A 151 -29.64 12.84 -10.94
C VAL A 151 -29.98 12.28 -9.56
N LYS A 152 -31.10 11.55 -9.46
CA LYS A 152 -31.50 10.87 -8.23
C LYS A 152 -30.45 9.89 -7.77
N LEU A 153 -29.98 9.00 -8.66
CA LEU A 153 -28.96 7.99 -8.35
C LEU A 153 -27.65 8.62 -7.86
N VAL A 154 -27.17 9.65 -8.56
CA VAL A 154 -25.92 10.35 -8.21
C VAL A 154 -26.00 11.00 -6.82
N ARG A 155 -27.15 11.60 -6.48
CA ARG A 155 -27.38 12.17 -5.15
C ARG A 155 -27.44 11.10 -4.06
N GLU A 156 -28.18 10.01 -4.29
CA GLU A 156 -28.32 8.89 -3.35
C GLU A 156 -26.99 8.20 -3.06
N LYS A 157 -26.13 8.08 -4.06
CA LYS A 157 -24.78 7.49 -3.92
C LYS A 157 -23.74 8.47 -3.34
N GLY A 158 -24.06 9.75 -3.18
CA GLY A 158 -23.18 10.77 -2.59
C GLY A 158 -22.09 11.30 -3.52
N PHE A 159 -22.35 11.34 -4.84
CA PHE A 159 -21.43 11.83 -5.86
C PHE A 159 -21.78 13.22 -6.43
N ALA A 160 -22.75 13.92 -5.91
CA ALA A 160 -23.21 15.21 -6.45
C ALA A 160 -22.07 16.25 -6.55
N ASP A 161 -21.20 16.33 -5.58
CA ASP A 161 -20.03 17.22 -5.52
C ASP A 161 -18.74 16.59 -6.08
N LYS A 162 -18.73 15.27 -6.27
CA LYS A 162 -17.61 14.44 -6.74
C LYS A 162 -17.77 13.98 -8.19
N SER A 163 -18.58 14.68 -8.96
CA SER A 163 -18.82 14.35 -10.36
C SER A 163 -18.89 15.56 -11.25
N PHE A 164 -18.71 15.34 -12.55
CA PHE A 164 -19.07 16.26 -13.62
C PHE A 164 -19.66 15.49 -14.80
N PHE A 165 -20.40 16.21 -15.65
CA PHE A 165 -21.25 15.61 -16.68
C PHE A 165 -20.98 16.22 -18.05
N TRP A 166 -21.02 15.40 -19.07
CA TRP A 166 -21.09 15.78 -20.46
C TRP A 166 -22.33 15.17 -21.12
N PHE A 167 -22.93 15.89 -22.07
CA PHE A 167 -24.13 15.48 -22.77
C PHE A 167 -23.92 15.60 -24.27
N GLY A 168 -24.20 14.52 -25.01
CA GLY A 168 -24.20 14.51 -26.46
C GLY A 168 -25.39 15.23 -27.10
N ASP A 169 -26.31 15.76 -26.28
CA ASP A 169 -27.54 16.43 -26.71
C ASP A 169 -27.83 17.65 -25.85
N GLU A 170 -28.04 18.81 -26.51
CA GLU A 170 -28.28 20.07 -25.79
C GLU A 170 -29.61 20.07 -25.02
N ALA A 171 -30.62 19.35 -25.52
CA ALA A 171 -31.92 19.28 -24.80
C ALA A 171 -31.74 18.56 -23.45
N MET A 172 -30.97 17.47 -23.42
CA MET A 172 -30.64 16.77 -22.17
C MET A 172 -29.83 17.65 -21.21
N LEU A 173 -28.87 18.42 -21.74
CA LEU A 173 -28.14 19.39 -20.93
C LEU A 173 -29.05 20.42 -20.29
N ARG A 174 -29.99 20.98 -21.05
CA ARG A 174 -30.97 21.96 -20.54
C ARG A 174 -31.93 21.39 -19.48
N GLU A 175 -32.36 20.15 -19.63
CA GLU A 175 -33.09 19.42 -18.62
C GLU A 175 -32.24 19.24 -17.35
N PHE A 176 -30.99 18.80 -17.50
CA PHE A 176 -30.08 18.55 -16.39
C PHE A 176 -29.78 19.80 -15.57
N ILE A 177 -29.44 20.94 -16.20
CA ILE A 177 -29.18 22.19 -15.47
C ILE A 177 -30.39 22.73 -14.72
N THR A 178 -31.59 22.37 -15.15
CA THR A 178 -32.83 22.71 -14.46
C THR A 178 -33.02 21.86 -13.21
N LEU A 179 -32.72 20.56 -13.28
CA LEU A 179 -32.89 19.57 -12.21
C LEU A 179 -31.75 19.55 -11.19
N ALA A 180 -30.53 19.86 -11.62
CA ALA A 180 -29.32 19.75 -10.82
C ALA A 180 -28.36 20.93 -11.06
N PRO A 181 -28.76 22.19 -10.79
CA PRO A 181 -27.94 23.38 -11.06
C PRO A 181 -26.64 23.42 -10.23
N GLU A 182 -26.57 22.65 -9.16
CA GLU A 182 -25.40 22.54 -8.29
C GLU A 182 -24.28 21.62 -8.87
N MET A 183 -24.62 20.71 -9.79
CA MET A 183 -23.69 19.74 -10.33
C MET A 183 -22.85 20.34 -11.46
N LYS A 184 -21.60 19.87 -11.57
CA LYS A 184 -20.59 20.42 -12.49
C LYS A 184 -20.79 19.92 -13.93
N ILE A 185 -20.58 20.79 -14.90
CA ILE A 185 -20.74 20.49 -16.33
C ILE A 185 -19.42 20.64 -17.04
N LYS A 186 -19.13 19.73 -17.95
CA LYS A 186 -18.06 19.77 -18.91
C LYS A 186 -18.63 20.03 -20.31
N VAL A 187 -17.98 20.89 -21.07
CA VAL A 187 -18.32 21.17 -22.47
C VAL A 187 -17.11 20.97 -23.38
N ASN A 188 -17.35 20.74 -24.67
CA ASN A 188 -16.29 20.69 -25.68
C ASN A 188 -16.22 22.01 -26.44
N ALA A 189 -15.04 22.64 -26.47
CA ALA A 189 -14.85 23.88 -27.21
C ALA A 189 -13.44 23.97 -27.78
N GLY A 190 -13.32 24.11 -29.11
CA GLY A 190 -12.04 24.27 -29.80
C GLY A 190 -11.44 25.68 -29.74
N ASP A 191 -12.21 26.66 -29.23
CA ASP A 191 -11.81 28.06 -29.12
C ASP A 191 -12.69 28.82 -28.10
N ILE A 192 -12.35 30.10 -27.88
CA ILE A 192 -13.07 30.98 -26.95
C ILE A 192 -14.49 31.29 -27.43
N GLU A 193 -14.73 31.41 -28.73
CA GLU A 193 -16.08 31.74 -29.26
C GLU A 193 -17.06 30.59 -29.05
N ARG A 194 -16.60 29.35 -29.26
CA ARG A 194 -17.39 28.17 -28.95
C ARG A 194 -17.66 28.02 -27.44
N LEU A 195 -16.66 28.36 -26.61
CA LEU A 195 -16.84 28.37 -25.15
C LEU A 195 -17.85 29.43 -24.71
N LYS A 196 -17.84 30.63 -25.29
CA LYS A 196 -18.88 31.66 -25.02
C LYS A 196 -20.28 31.20 -25.40
N TYR A 197 -20.39 30.46 -26.50
CA TYR A 197 -21.68 29.85 -26.87
C TYR A 197 -22.18 28.94 -25.75
N TRP A 198 -21.35 28.05 -25.21
CA TRP A 198 -21.76 27.19 -24.09
C TRP A 198 -22.05 27.99 -22.82
N GLN A 199 -21.31 29.06 -22.55
CA GLN A 199 -21.58 29.95 -21.42
C GLN A 199 -22.93 30.69 -21.53
N SER A 200 -23.48 30.82 -22.73
CA SER A 200 -24.87 31.38 -22.91
C SER A 200 -25.94 30.35 -22.56
N ILE A 201 -25.63 29.07 -22.49
CA ILE A 201 -26.56 27.97 -22.20
C ILE A 201 -26.41 27.47 -20.78
N CYS A 202 -25.18 27.27 -20.30
CA CYS A 202 -24.89 26.69 -18.98
C CYS A 202 -23.72 27.42 -18.34
N LYS A 203 -23.39 27.04 -17.08
CA LYS A 203 -22.18 27.48 -16.37
C LYS A 203 -21.15 26.33 -16.38
N PRO A 204 -20.29 26.20 -17.41
CA PRO A 204 -19.34 25.10 -17.48
C PRO A 204 -18.29 25.24 -16.39
N SER A 205 -17.98 24.12 -15.70
CA SER A 205 -16.86 24.00 -14.76
C SER A 205 -15.59 23.50 -15.46
N TYR A 206 -15.77 22.73 -16.52
CA TYR A 206 -14.70 22.12 -17.30
C TYR A 206 -14.90 22.36 -18.78
N VAL A 207 -13.81 22.57 -19.51
CA VAL A 207 -13.82 22.60 -20.98
C VAL A 207 -12.79 21.63 -21.53
N GLU A 208 -13.21 20.72 -22.41
CA GLU A 208 -12.34 19.80 -23.10
C GLU A 208 -11.94 20.35 -24.45
N ILE A 209 -10.65 20.25 -24.77
CA ILE A 209 -10.03 20.82 -25.96
C ILE A 209 -8.81 20.00 -26.37
N ALA A 210 -8.54 19.90 -27.67
CA ALA A 210 -7.34 19.24 -28.18
C ALA A 210 -6.06 19.94 -27.68
N PRO A 211 -5.01 19.19 -27.29
CA PRO A 211 -3.80 19.74 -26.65
C PRO A 211 -3.13 20.87 -27.43
N GLU A 212 -3.06 20.76 -28.75
CA GLU A 212 -2.43 21.77 -29.65
C GLU A 212 -3.19 23.09 -29.64
N LYS A 213 -4.48 23.09 -29.33
CA LYS A 213 -5.33 24.29 -29.24
C LYS A 213 -5.27 24.98 -27.89
N ILE A 214 -4.62 24.39 -26.89
CA ILE A 214 -4.44 25.00 -25.58
C ILE A 214 -3.42 26.13 -25.69
N THR A 215 -3.90 27.37 -25.80
CA THR A 215 -3.06 28.58 -25.83
C THR A 215 -3.11 29.30 -24.49
N GLU A 216 -2.09 30.11 -24.18
CA GLU A 216 -2.08 30.94 -22.98
C GLU A 216 -3.29 31.90 -22.92
N LYS A 217 -3.72 32.43 -24.09
CA LYS A 217 -4.93 33.25 -24.20
C LYS A 217 -6.17 32.47 -23.77
N PHE A 218 -6.32 31.20 -24.22
CA PHE A 218 -7.43 30.34 -23.88
C PHE A 218 -7.42 30.01 -22.38
N ARG A 219 -6.28 29.59 -21.81
CA ARG A 219 -6.14 29.30 -20.39
C ARG A 219 -6.46 30.51 -19.51
N LYS A 220 -5.94 31.69 -19.88
CA LYS A 220 -6.22 32.95 -19.16
C LYS A 220 -7.71 33.29 -19.18
N TYR A 221 -8.38 33.07 -20.31
CA TYR A 221 -9.82 33.25 -20.41
C TYR A 221 -10.57 32.27 -19.48
N CYS A 222 -10.25 30.98 -19.53
CA CYS A 222 -10.88 29.96 -18.69
C CYS A 222 -10.66 30.25 -17.18
N ARG A 223 -9.45 30.57 -16.77
CA ARG A 223 -9.12 30.92 -15.38
C ARG A 223 -9.92 32.13 -14.89
N LYS A 224 -10.07 33.17 -15.73
CA LYS A 224 -10.88 34.35 -15.39
C LYS A 224 -12.35 33.99 -15.12
N HIS A 225 -12.86 32.93 -15.76
CA HIS A 225 -14.26 32.50 -15.61
C HIS A 225 -14.44 31.28 -14.68
N GLY A 226 -13.36 30.85 -13.99
CA GLY A 226 -13.42 29.71 -13.08
C GLY A 226 -13.60 28.34 -13.78
N ILE A 227 -13.16 28.24 -15.05
CA ILE A 227 -13.29 27.03 -15.87
C ILE A 227 -11.95 26.32 -15.93
N LYS A 228 -11.89 25.04 -15.59
CA LYS A 228 -10.71 24.19 -15.74
C LYS A 228 -10.59 23.65 -17.17
N VAL A 229 -9.36 23.63 -17.69
CA VAL A 229 -9.05 23.18 -19.05
C VAL A 229 -8.63 21.72 -19.01
N MET A 230 -9.39 20.83 -19.67
CA MET A 230 -9.11 19.42 -19.84
C MET A 230 -8.58 19.16 -21.25
N ALA A 231 -7.42 18.54 -21.37
CA ALA A 231 -6.85 18.12 -22.64
C ALA A 231 -7.48 16.79 -23.09
N ALA A 232 -7.91 16.72 -24.37
CA ALA A 232 -8.44 15.51 -24.97
C ALA A 232 -7.28 14.67 -25.54
N CYS A 233 -7.02 13.51 -24.97
CA CYS A 233 -5.99 12.54 -25.36
C CYS A 233 -6.53 11.12 -25.35
N GLN A 234 -7.77 10.95 -25.75
CA GLN A 234 -8.36 9.64 -25.99
C GLN A 234 -7.73 9.05 -27.29
N GLU A 235 -7.87 7.75 -27.46
CA GLU A 235 -7.16 6.98 -28.47
C GLU A 235 -5.70 6.69 -28.06
N ASP A 236 -5.07 5.74 -28.71
CA ASP A 236 -3.72 5.25 -28.33
C ASP A 236 -2.56 6.22 -28.67
N ASP A 237 -2.84 7.51 -28.89
CA ASP A 237 -1.81 8.50 -29.23
C ASP A 237 -1.11 9.10 -28.00
N ILE A 238 -0.08 8.41 -27.54
CA ILE A 238 0.78 8.89 -26.46
C ILE A 238 1.68 10.07 -26.85
N SER A 239 1.77 10.40 -28.17
CA SER A 239 2.65 11.47 -28.65
C SER A 239 2.25 12.84 -28.11
N GLN A 240 0.98 13.03 -27.77
CA GLN A 240 0.42 14.28 -27.25
C GLN A 240 0.69 14.49 -25.73
N PHE A 241 1.10 13.46 -25.00
CA PHE A 241 1.24 13.53 -23.54
C PHE A 241 2.24 14.59 -23.07
N GLN A 242 3.39 14.70 -23.76
CA GLN A 242 4.37 15.74 -23.42
C GLN A 242 3.79 17.14 -23.69
N LEU A 243 3.01 17.30 -24.75
CA LEU A 243 2.37 18.56 -25.11
C LEU A 243 1.35 19.00 -24.04
N VAL A 244 0.55 18.07 -23.52
CA VAL A 244 -0.39 18.33 -22.41
C VAL A 244 0.33 18.93 -21.20
N ILE A 245 1.48 18.31 -20.84
CA ILE A 245 2.31 18.75 -19.71
C ILE A 245 2.89 20.15 -20.00
N ASP A 246 3.45 20.37 -21.19
CA ASP A 246 4.06 21.64 -21.56
C ASP A 246 3.02 22.77 -21.67
N LYS A 247 1.80 22.46 -22.09
CA LYS A 247 0.65 23.39 -22.15
C LYS A 247 0.02 23.63 -20.78
N LYS A 248 0.39 22.87 -19.76
CA LYS A 248 -0.12 23.00 -18.36
C LYS A 248 -1.65 22.96 -18.33
N ALA A 249 -2.25 21.93 -18.90
CA ALA A 249 -3.67 21.66 -18.75
C ALA A 249 -4.01 21.43 -17.27
N ASP A 250 -5.24 21.71 -16.87
CA ASP A 250 -5.68 21.44 -15.50
C ASP A 250 -6.06 19.96 -15.32
N LEU A 251 -6.60 19.35 -16.38
CA LEU A 251 -6.90 17.91 -16.45
C LEU A 251 -6.46 17.35 -17.82
N VAL A 252 -6.32 16.03 -17.87
CA VAL A 252 -6.17 15.28 -19.13
C VAL A 252 -7.17 14.14 -19.15
N ASN A 253 -7.86 13.93 -20.27
CA ASN A 253 -8.73 12.78 -20.53
C ASN A 253 -8.01 11.84 -21.50
N LEU A 254 -7.70 10.62 -21.06
CA LEU A 254 -6.81 9.70 -21.78
C LEU A 254 -7.19 8.22 -21.56
N ASP A 255 -6.68 7.36 -22.47
CA ASP A 255 -6.84 5.90 -22.43
C ASP A 255 -5.63 5.18 -21.80
N ARG A 256 -4.46 5.80 -21.79
CA ARG A 256 -3.17 5.22 -21.42
C ARG A 256 -2.55 5.90 -20.17
N PRO A 257 -3.15 5.76 -18.97
CA PRO A 257 -2.61 6.37 -17.75
C PRO A 257 -1.24 5.80 -17.35
N GLU A 258 -0.96 4.53 -17.70
CA GLU A 258 0.32 3.85 -17.47
C GLU A 258 1.49 4.50 -18.19
N ASP A 259 1.25 5.12 -19.34
CA ASP A 259 2.26 5.85 -20.11
C ASP A 259 2.34 7.33 -19.70
N PHE A 260 1.23 7.95 -19.28
CA PHE A 260 1.18 9.37 -18.93
C PHE A 260 1.81 9.66 -17.56
N LEU A 261 1.50 8.85 -16.53
CA LEU A 261 1.96 9.09 -15.17
C LEU A 261 3.49 9.18 -15.03
N PRO A 262 4.31 8.30 -15.65
CA PRO A 262 5.77 8.43 -15.60
C PRO A 262 6.29 9.72 -16.25
N LEU A 263 5.67 10.19 -17.34
CA LEU A 263 6.03 11.46 -18.00
C LEU A 263 5.69 12.66 -17.12
N LEU A 264 4.51 12.65 -16.51
CA LEU A 264 4.06 13.69 -15.58
C LEU A 264 4.99 13.78 -14.37
N GLN A 265 5.31 12.67 -13.76
CA GLN A 265 6.25 12.59 -12.63
C GLN A 265 7.64 13.09 -13.01
N LYS A 266 8.15 12.74 -14.21
CA LYS A 266 9.42 13.24 -14.73
C LYS A 266 9.39 14.76 -14.95
N ALA A 267 8.31 15.30 -15.48
CA ALA A 267 8.15 16.74 -15.72
C ALA A 267 8.07 17.54 -14.41
N GLN A 268 7.38 17.02 -13.41
CA GLN A 268 7.30 17.64 -12.07
C GLN A 268 8.66 17.73 -11.39
N ARG A 269 9.60 16.81 -11.69
CA ARG A 269 10.95 16.76 -11.13
C ARG A 269 12.00 17.58 -11.89
N LYS A 270 11.61 18.44 -12.83
CA LYS A 270 12.55 19.30 -13.57
C LYS A 270 13.26 20.33 -12.69
N TYR A 271 12.59 20.83 -11.64
CA TYR A 271 13.22 21.77 -10.69
C TYR A 271 14.16 21.02 -9.76
N THR A 272 15.45 21.39 -9.79
CA THR A 272 16.48 20.69 -9.00
C THR A 272 17.25 21.69 -8.14
N LEU A 273 17.35 21.37 -6.85
CA LEU A 273 18.27 21.99 -5.91
C LEU A 273 19.37 21.00 -5.52
N ARG A 274 20.56 21.48 -5.24
CA ARG A 274 21.71 20.68 -4.81
C ARG A 274 22.22 21.16 -3.47
N THR A 275 22.54 20.24 -2.57
CA THR A 275 22.98 20.57 -1.21
C THR A 275 24.30 21.35 -1.18
N ASP A 276 25.22 21.10 -2.10
CA ASP A 276 26.49 21.82 -2.23
C ASP A 276 26.25 23.29 -2.66
N GLN A 277 25.36 23.53 -3.60
CA GLN A 277 24.98 24.89 -4.05
C GLN A 277 24.27 25.69 -2.93
N LEU A 278 23.47 24.99 -2.12
CA LEU A 278 22.78 25.56 -0.97
C LEU A 278 23.69 25.73 0.25
N LYS A 279 24.94 25.23 0.17
CA LYS A 279 25.93 25.24 1.27
C LYS A 279 25.39 24.57 2.54
N ILE A 280 24.61 23.51 2.38
CA ILE A 280 24.12 22.71 3.50
C ILE A 280 25.30 21.93 4.09
N PRO A 281 25.54 21.97 5.42
CA PRO A 281 26.65 21.26 6.04
C PRO A 281 26.60 19.75 5.75
N ALA A 282 27.72 19.20 5.31
CA ALA A 282 27.88 17.80 4.95
C ALA A 282 29.05 17.14 5.72
N ASP A 283 29.28 17.61 6.95
CA ASP A 283 30.41 17.22 7.82
C ASP A 283 30.09 16.09 8.83
N GLY A 284 28.82 15.64 8.88
CA GLY A 284 28.35 14.62 9.81
C GLY A 284 28.27 15.08 11.27
N LYS A 285 28.41 16.38 11.55
CA LYS A 285 28.45 16.94 12.90
C LYS A 285 27.46 18.09 13.09
N THR A 286 27.34 18.94 12.09
CA THR A 286 26.45 20.12 12.13
C THR A 286 25.03 19.69 11.78
N LEU A 287 24.08 19.91 12.71
CA LEU A 287 22.67 19.61 12.48
C LEU A 287 22.09 20.51 11.38
N CYS A 288 21.62 19.95 10.29
CA CYS A 288 21.16 20.69 9.11
C CYS A 288 19.67 20.47 8.79
N THR A 289 18.88 19.97 9.74
CA THR A 289 17.45 19.65 9.54
C THR A 289 16.66 20.82 8.96
N GLN A 290 16.85 22.02 9.52
CA GLN A 290 16.13 23.21 9.08
C GLN A 290 16.46 23.59 7.63
N GLN A 291 17.74 23.56 7.25
CA GLN A 291 18.17 23.87 5.88
C GLN A 291 17.63 22.87 4.87
N LEU A 292 17.66 21.56 5.21
CA LEU A 292 17.08 20.51 4.39
C LEU A 292 15.59 20.69 4.22
N GLN A 293 14.85 20.97 5.31
CA GLN A 293 13.42 21.21 5.26
C GLN A 293 13.06 22.43 4.41
N GLN A 294 13.80 23.53 4.55
CA GLN A 294 13.62 24.73 3.73
C GLN A 294 13.83 24.45 2.24
N ALA A 295 14.80 23.60 1.87
CA ALA A 295 15.03 23.21 0.49
C ALA A 295 13.87 22.35 -0.05
N ILE A 296 13.38 21.40 0.72
CA ILE A 296 12.22 20.56 0.37
C ILE A 296 10.96 21.44 0.19
N ASP A 297 10.70 22.34 1.12
CA ASP A 297 9.55 23.25 1.05
C ASP A 297 9.66 24.22 -0.14
N ALA A 298 10.88 24.67 -0.50
CA ALA A 298 11.11 25.49 -1.67
C ALA A 298 10.83 24.76 -2.99
N ILE A 299 11.21 23.48 -3.06
CA ILE A 299 10.92 22.61 -4.20
C ILE A 299 9.40 22.38 -4.32
N TYR A 300 8.74 22.09 -3.21
CA TYR A 300 7.29 21.92 -3.16
C TYR A 300 6.54 23.17 -3.64
N LYS A 301 6.94 24.35 -3.18
CA LYS A 301 6.37 25.64 -3.61
C LYS A 301 6.54 25.91 -5.13
N LYS A 302 7.50 25.26 -5.79
CA LYS A 302 7.70 25.30 -7.25
C LYS A 302 6.88 24.25 -8.01
N GLY A 303 6.01 23.51 -7.30
CA GLY A 303 5.19 22.46 -7.90
C GLY A 303 5.87 21.11 -8.01
N GLY A 304 6.91 20.88 -7.19
CA GLY A 304 7.69 19.66 -7.16
C GLY A 304 9.07 19.79 -7.78
N GLY A 305 9.87 18.74 -7.62
CA GLY A 305 11.25 18.72 -8.11
C GLY A 305 12.15 17.77 -7.33
N ARG A 306 13.44 18.00 -7.40
CA ARG A 306 14.46 17.12 -6.83
C ARG A 306 15.40 17.89 -5.90
N LEU A 307 15.65 17.38 -4.70
CA LEU A 307 16.77 17.75 -3.86
C LEU A 307 17.88 16.71 -4.02
N VAL A 308 19.02 17.13 -4.57
CA VAL A 308 20.19 16.26 -4.75
C VAL A 308 21.12 16.42 -3.56
N PHE A 309 21.31 15.33 -2.83
CA PHE A 309 22.35 15.21 -1.81
C PHE A 309 23.64 14.82 -2.50
N THR A 310 24.63 15.70 -2.48
CA THR A 310 25.96 15.45 -3.01
C THR A 310 26.79 14.68 -2.01
N LYS A 311 27.95 14.16 -2.44
CA LYS A 311 28.86 13.40 -1.57
C LYS A 311 29.13 14.15 -0.26
N GLY A 312 28.91 13.47 0.88
CA GLY A 312 29.09 14.00 2.24
C GLY A 312 28.08 13.43 3.22
N THR A 313 28.18 13.78 4.49
CA THR A 313 27.33 13.28 5.56
C THR A 313 26.48 14.41 6.15
N TYR A 314 25.16 14.29 6.04
CA TYR A 314 24.19 15.30 6.43
C TYR A 314 23.50 14.86 7.73
N LEU A 315 23.98 15.42 8.88
CA LEU A 315 23.35 15.14 10.18
C LEU A 315 22.00 15.85 10.28
N THR A 316 20.94 15.09 10.53
CA THR A 316 19.59 15.64 10.57
C THR A 316 18.70 14.94 11.60
N GLY A 317 17.74 15.65 12.15
CA GLY A 317 16.55 15.09 12.79
C GLY A 317 15.50 14.73 11.74
N CYS A 318 14.22 14.75 12.14
CA CYS A 318 13.11 14.40 11.27
C CYS A 318 13.00 15.34 10.05
N ILE A 319 13.00 14.76 8.85
CA ILE A 319 12.69 15.42 7.57
C ILE A 319 11.26 15.08 7.17
N GLN A 320 10.46 16.11 6.85
CA GLN A 320 9.08 15.95 6.36
C GLN A 320 9.04 16.04 4.84
N MET A 321 8.57 14.97 4.21
CA MET A 321 8.36 14.94 2.77
C MET A 321 7.19 15.84 2.34
N ARG A 322 7.22 16.28 1.09
CA ARG A 322 6.14 17.05 0.45
C ARG A 322 5.79 16.41 -0.89
N SER A 323 4.53 16.57 -1.31
CA SER A 323 4.07 16.06 -2.61
C SER A 323 4.92 16.55 -3.78
N GLY A 324 5.21 15.67 -4.73
CA GLY A 324 6.02 15.98 -5.91
C GLY A 324 7.52 16.15 -5.65
N VAL A 325 8.01 15.85 -4.44
CA VAL A 325 9.43 16.02 -4.08
C VAL A 325 10.18 14.69 -4.12
N GLU A 326 11.33 14.70 -4.78
CA GLU A 326 12.29 13.61 -4.78
C GLU A 326 13.54 13.99 -3.98
N LEU A 327 13.96 13.11 -3.07
CA LEU A 327 15.30 13.12 -2.49
C LEU A 327 16.19 12.18 -3.31
N TYR A 328 17.23 12.71 -3.93
CA TYR A 328 18.17 11.95 -4.72
C TYR A 328 19.55 11.97 -4.06
N LEU A 329 20.03 10.81 -3.60
CA LEU A 329 21.31 10.68 -2.92
C LEU A 329 22.36 10.19 -3.92
N GLU A 330 23.35 11.03 -4.24
CA GLU A 330 24.52 10.60 -5.03
C GLU A 330 25.34 9.55 -4.29
N GLU A 331 26.16 8.81 -5.00
CA GLU A 331 27.07 7.86 -4.40
C GLU A 331 28.04 8.54 -3.42
N GLY A 332 28.10 8.05 -2.19
CA GLY A 332 28.85 8.67 -1.10
C GLY A 332 28.11 9.79 -0.34
N ALA A 333 26.86 10.06 -0.68
CA ALA A 333 25.99 10.90 0.15
C ALA A 333 25.35 10.06 1.27
N THR A 334 25.35 10.57 2.50
CA THR A 334 24.71 9.94 3.65
C THR A 334 23.80 10.92 4.36
N ILE A 335 22.53 10.59 4.50
CA ILE A 335 21.64 11.22 5.48
C ILE A 335 21.86 10.47 6.79
N LEU A 336 22.33 11.18 7.81
CA LEU A 336 22.68 10.63 9.11
C LEU A 336 21.68 11.13 10.17
N GLY A 337 20.96 10.22 10.81
CA GLY A 337 20.00 10.56 11.85
C GLY A 337 20.67 11.10 13.11
N SER A 338 20.07 12.12 13.73
CA SER A 338 20.50 12.63 15.03
C SER A 338 20.34 11.55 16.11
N THR A 339 21.27 11.51 17.04
CA THR A 339 21.19 10.66 18.24
C THR A 339 20.47 11.34 19.41
N ASN A 340 20.04 12.60 19.24
CA ASN A 340 19.22 13.31 20.21
C ASN A 340 17.73 13.11 19.90
N PRO A 341 16.96 12.43 20.76
CA PRO A 341 15.54 12.16 20.50
C PRO A 341 14.68 13.44 20.42
N ARG A 342 15.15 14.57 20.94
CA ARG A 342 14.44 15.87 20.85
C ARG A 342 14.46 16.47 19.43
N ASP A 343 15.30 15.92 18.52
CA ASP A 343 15.34 16.31 17.11
C ASP A 343 14.27 15.57 16.27
N TYR A 344 13.49 14.70 16.91
CA TYR A 344 12.39 13.94 16.30
C TYR A 344 11.07 14.38 16.90
N GLU A 345 10.11 14.71 16.05
CA GLU A 345 8.76 15.03 16.48
C GLU A 345 8.00 13.72 16.83
N ILE A 346 7.48 13.67 18.05
CA ILE A 346 6.61 12.56 18.46
C ILE A 346 5.19 12.87 17.98
N ARG A 347 4.67 12.06 17.08
CA ARG A 347 3.32 12.20 16.55
C ARG A 347 2.47 11.03 17.04
N THR A 348 1.32 11.37 17.60
CA THR A 348 0.30 10.36 17.91
C THR A 348 -0.41 10.00 16.63
N THR A 349 -0.27 8.75 16.17
CA THR A 349 -1.11 8.18 15.13
C THR A 349 -2.43 7.76 15.77
N SER A 350 -3.52 8.38 15.38
CA SER A 350 -4.82 8.34 16.07
C SER A 350 -5.59 7.02 15.94
N ASN A 351 -5.06 5.99 15.25
CA ASN A 351 -5.85 4.81 14.86
C ASN A 351 -5.12 3.47 14.96
N ILE A 352 -4.14 3.32 15.82
CA ILE A 352 -3.52 2.01 16.04
C ILE A 352 -4.22 1.36 17.20
N ALA A 353 -5.15 0.46 16.88
CA ALA A 353 -6.08 -0.08 17.87
C ALA A 353 -5.42 -0.94 18.94
N ASP A 354 -4.24 -1.55 18.71
CA ASP A 354 -3.80 -2.64 19.58
C ASP A 354 -2.38 -2.65 20.08
N ASN A 355 -1.51 -1.84 19.54
CA ASN A 355 -0.16 -1.74 20.06
C ASN A 355 0.38 -0.33 19.93
N PRO A 356 -0.09 0.61 20.76
CA PRO A 356 0.39 2.00 20.76
C PRO A 356 1.90 2.10 21.05
N ASP A 357 2.53 1.01 21.48
CA ASP A 357 3.94 0.96 21.83
C ASP A 357 4.85 0.64 20.63
N GLU A 358 4.33 0.08 19.53
CA GLU A 358 5.15 -0.37 18.39
C GLU A 358 5.28 0.66 17.27
N ILE A 359 4.27 1.52 17.06
CA ILE A 359 4.30 2.55 16.01
C ILE A 359 4.22 3.93 16.63
N THR A 360 5.31 4.65 16.61
CA THR A 360 5.39 5.97 17.26
C THR A 360 5.00 7.13 16.36
N GLY A 361 4.83 6.93 15.04
CA GLY A 361 4.70 8.04 14.08
C GLY A 361 5.91 8.97 14.06
N SER A 362 7.00 8.57 14.73
CA SER A 362 8.26 9.29 14.76
C SER A 362 9.24 8.60 13.81
N ALA A 363 9.89 9.36 12.94
CA ALA A 363 10.83 8.81 11.97
C ALA A 363 11.89 9.82 11.54
N LEU A 364 12.99 9.32 10.97
CA LEU A 364 13.99 10.18 10.33
C LEU A 364 13.42 10.81 9.05
N ILE A 365 12.74 10.01 8.22
CA ILE A 365 12.01 10.50 7.04
C ILE A 365 10.52 10.26 7.27
N TYR A 366 9.76 11.33 7.36
CA TYR A 366 8.33 11.30 7.62
C TYR A 366 7.51 11.83 6.44
N ALA A 367 6.38 11.18 6.16
CA ALA A 367 5.43 11.62 5.15
C ALA A 367 3.99 11.36 5.62
N GLN A 368 3.08 12.29 5.40
CA GLN A 368 1.65 12.10 5.67
C GLN A 368 0.80 12.78 4.62
N GLY A 369 -0.11 12.02 4.00
CA GLY A 369 -1.06 12.53 3.03
C GLY A 369 -0.41 13.15 1.79
N VAL A 370 0.81 12.75 1.43
CA VAL A 370 1.55 13.27 0.28
C VAL A 370 1.49 12.33 -0.90
N GLU A 371 1.60 12.89 -2.10
CA GLU A 371 1.53 12.17 -3.36
C GLU A 371 2.79 12.41 -4.21
N ASN A 372 3.14 11.43 -5.06
CA ASN A 372 4.25 11.50 -6.01
C ASN A 372 5.58 11.83 -5.34
N VAL A 373 5.98 10.97 -4.39
CA VAL A 373 7.21 11.12 -3.62
C VAL A 373 8.23 10.08 -4.06
N ALA A 374 9.51 10.47 -4.14
CA ALA A 374 10.57 9.51 -4.42
C ALA A 374 11.79 9.72 -3.53
N LEU A 375 12.44 8.62 -3.17
CA LEU A 375 13.77 8.57 -2.56
C LEU A 375 14.63 7.64 -3.41
N ARG A 376 15.65 8.17 -4.05
CA ARG A 376 16.44 7.40 -5.03
C ARG A 376 17.92 7.72 -4.95
N GLY A 377 18.71 6.87 -5.59
CA GLY A 377 20.14 7.07 -5.76
C GLY A 377 20.95 5.95 -5.11
N LYS A 378 22.28 6.13 -5.07
CA LYS A 378 23.21 5.13 -4.53
C LYS A 378 23.76 5.51 -3.16
N GLY A 379 23.19 6.51 -2.52
CA GLY A 379 23.59 6.97 -1.18
C GLY A 379 23.03 6.11 -0.07
N CYS A 380 23.29 6.55 1.17
CA CYS A 380 22.91 5.88 2.40
C CYS A 380 21.98 6.73 3.24
N ILE A 381 21.04 6.10 3.93
CA ILE A 381 20.29 6.70 5.04
C ILE A 381 20.56 5.84 6.27
N ASP A 382 21.16 6.44 7.30
CA ASP A 382 21.58 5.79 8.54
C ASP A 382 20.90 6.46 9.73
N GLY A 383 20.07 5.72 10.45
CA GLY A 383 19.34 6.23 11.61
C GLY A 383 20.15 6.32 12.89
N GLN A 384 21.39 5.82 12.95
CA GLN A 384 22.20 5.68 14.16
C GLN A 384 21.44 5.01 15.33
N GLY A 385 20.61 4.03 14.98
CA GLY A 385 19.53 3.51 15.83
C GLY A 385 19.96 2.97 17.17
N LEU A 386 21.12 2.29 17.27
CA LEU A 386 21.62 1.81 18.56
C LEU A 386 21.89 2.98 19.51
N THR A 387 22.65 3.97 19.06
CA THR A 387 23.00 5.14 19.89
C THR A 387 21.76 5.93 20.24
N LEU A 388 20.85 6.15 19.30
CA LEU A 388 19.59 6.85 19.55
C LEU A 388 18.72 6.09 20.59
N ALA A 389 18.54 4.78 20.43
CA ALA A 389 17.75 3.96 21.36
C ALA A 389 18.35 3.96 22.77
N LEU A 390 19.68 3.83 22.90
CA LEU A 390 20.36 3.88 24.19
C LEU A 390 20.30 5.29 24.83
N THR A 391 20.30 6.36 24.02
CA THR A 391 20.10 7.73 24.53
C THR A 391 18.69 7.88 25.09
N ILE A 392 17.65 7.40 24.39
CA ILE A 392 16.27 7.43 24.87
C ILE A 392 16.14 6.63 26.18
N ASP A 393 16.74 5.44 26.21
CA ASP A 393 16.77 4.58 27.42
C ASP A 393 17.42 5.30 28.62
N SER A 394 18.58 5.91 28.41
CA SER A 394 19.27 6.70 29.44
C SER A 394 18.42 7.87 29.93
N LEU A 395 17.78 8.62 29.04
CA LEU A 395 16.93 9.75 29.40
C LEU A 395 15.66 9.32 30.16
N HIS A 396 15.14 8.12 29.89
CA HIS A 396 14.09 7.52 30.70
C HIS A 396 14.56 7.27 32.13
N HIS A 397 15.69 6.61 32.31
CA HIS A 397 16.22 6.23 33.63
C HIS A 397 16.71 7.43 34.45
N THR A 398 17.17 8.50 33.83
CA THR A 398 17.50 9.78 34.51
C THR A 398 16.27 10.60 34.89
N GLY A 399 15.08 10.22 34.38
CA GLY A 399 13.84 10.97 34.58
C GLY A 399 13.70 12.22 33.70
N GLU A 400 14.64 12.49 32.76
CA GLU A 400 14.57 13.63 31.85
C GLU A 400 13.51 13.45 30.75
N MET A 401 13.29 12.19 30.32
CA MET A 401 12.23 11.82 29.37
C MET A 401 11.59 10.50 29.82
N PRO A 402 10.72 10.55 30.84
CA PRO A 402 10.08 9.33 31.36
C PRO A 402 9.15 8.73 30.31
N ASP A 403 9.27 7.43 30.09
CA ASP A 403 8.41 6.65 29.21
C ASP A 403 7.41 5.83 30.05
N PRO A 404 6.13 6.20 30.08
CA PRO A 404 5.13 5.49 30.89
C PRO A 404 4.88 4.05 30.43
N ASN A 405 5.25 3.74 29.18
CA ASN A 405 5.08 2.42 28.58
C ASN A 405 6.42 1.69 28.41
N TYR A 406 7.43 2.04 29.22
CA TYR A 406 8.72 1.38 29.18
C TYR A 406 8.58 -0.13 29.46
N ASN A 407 9.19 -0.94 28.58
CA ASN A 407 9.09 -2.40 28.71
C ASN A 407 10.19 -2.93 29.65
N TYR A 408 9.89 -3.06 30.92
CA TYR A 408 10.84 -3.58 31.93
C TYR A 408 11.17 -5.08 31.79
N ARG A 409 10.38 -5.85 31.04
CA ARG A 409 10.69 -7.27 30.76
C ARG A 409 11.82 -7.39 29.72
N ARG A 410 11.87 -6.49 28.76
CA ARG A 410 12.88 -6.46 27.71
C ARG A 410 13.87 -5.29 27.85
N MET A 411 13.76 -4.48 28.90
CA MET A 411 14.58 -3.31 29.17
C MET A 411 14.72 -2.40 27.93
N ARG A 412 13.61 -1.95 27.42
CA ARG A 412 13.56 -1.10 26.23
C ARG A 412 12.53 0.03 26.32
N PRO A 413 12.83 1.22 25.76
CA PRO A 413 11.86 2.30 25.58
C PRO A 413 10.74 1.86 24.62
N SER A 414 9.50 2.31 24.87
CA SER A 414 8.38 2.05 23.98
C SER A 414 8.47 2.85 22.70
N LYS A 415 8.83 4.14 22.79
CA LYS A 415 8.85 5.07 21.64
C LYS A 415 10.25 5.26 21.10
N ARG A 416 10.48 4.78 19.90
CA ARG A 416 11.76 4.87 19.20
C ARG A 416 11.51 5.21 17.74
N PRO A 417 12.20 6.22 17.14
CA PRO A 417 12.00 6.59 15.75
C PRO A 417 12.29 5.44 14.77
N SER A 418 11.40 5.29 13.80
CA SER A 418 11.64 4.48 12.60
C SER A 418 12.58 5.20 11.63
N LEU A 419 13.15 4.47 10.67
CA LEU A 419 13.90 5.11 9.60
C LEU A 419 12.95 5.89 8.68
N PHE A 420 11.87 5.23 8.24
CA PHE A 420 10.77 5.84 7.47
C PHE A 420 9.44 5.61 8.18
N TYR A 421 8.56 6.61 8.10
CA TYR A 421 7.15 6.47 8.43
C TYR A 421 6.30 7.25 7.42
N PHE A 422 5.63 6.53 6.54
CA PHE A 422 4.76 7.09 5.50
C PHE A 422 3.32 6.67 5.79
N HIS A 423 2.45 7.66 5.98
CA HIS A 423 1.05 7.44 6.36
C HIS A 423 0.11 8.09 5.35
N GLN A 424 -0.84 7.31 4.81
CA GLN A 424 -1.85 7.76 3.83
C GLN A 424 -1.22 8.48 2.62
N CYS A 425 -0.11 7.96 2.12
CA CYS A 425 0.60 8.52 0.97
C CYS A 425 0.30 7.74 -0.30
N LYS A 426 0.42 8.41 -1.47
CA LYS A 426 0.21 7.80 -2.79
C LYS A 426 1.42 7.99 -3.71
N ASP A 427 1.59 7.06 -4.66
CA ASP A 427 2.63 7.14 -5.69
C ASP A 427 4.03 7.30 -5.11
N ILE A 428 4.44 6.34 -4.28
CA ILE A 428 5.71 6.35 -3.57
C ILE A 428 6.72 5.48 -4.30
N GLN A 429 7.94 5.99 -4.48
CA GLN A 429 9.04 5.22 -5.07
C GLN A 429 10.30 5.32 -4.21
N VAL A 430 10.81 4.16 -3.77
CA VAL A 430 12.11 4.08 -3.08
C VAL A 430 13.01 3.12 -3.84
N GLU A 431 14.16 3.60 -4.34
CA GLU A 431 14.98 2.83 -5.26
C GLU A 431 16.49 2.99 -5.05
N GLN A 432 17.21 1.87 -5.08
CA GLN A 432 18.70 1.78 -5.11
C GLN A 432 19.43 2.31 -3.88
N LEU A 433 18.75 2.64 -2.80
CA LEU A 433 19.35 3.17 -1.58
C LEU A 433 19.89 2.09 -0.66
N GLN A 434 20.90 2.47 0.15
CA GLN A 434 21.31 1.75 1.35
C GLN A 434 20.58 2.36 2.55
N LEU A 435 19.89 1.53 3.33
CA LEU A 435 19.03 1.94 4.43
C LEU A 435 19.40 1.13 5.65
N GLN A 436 19.76 1.79 6.77
CA GLN A 436 20.31 1.06 7.91
C GLN A 436 20.04 1.70 9.27
N SER A 437 20.14 0.86 10.28
CA SER A 437 20.27 1.26 11.70
C SER A 437 19.13 2.15 12.20
N SER A 438 17.88 1.69 12.09
CA SER A 438 16.75 2.31 12.76
C SER A 438 16.80 2.08 14.28
N ALA A 439 16.19 2.95 15.07
CA ALA A 439 16.01 2.72 16.49
C ALA A 439 14.82 1.81 16.82
N GLY A 440 13.87 1.70 15.92
CA GLY A 440 12.71 0.81 15.95
C GLY A 440 12.53 0.09 14.62
N TRP A 441 11.30 -0.02 14.14
CA TRP A 441 11.01 -0.57 12.81
C TRP A 441 11.76 0.19 11.71
N GLY A 442 12.09 -0.50 10.63
CA GLY A 442 12.88 0.09 9.54
C GLY A 442 12.05 1.03 8.68
N LEU A 443 11.46 0.49 7.64
CA LEU A 443 10.67 1.22 6.67
C LEU A 443 9.19 0.94 6.92
N VAL A 444 8.43 1.92 7.38
CA VAL A 444 7.02 1.76 7.70
C VAL A 444 6.17 2.51 6.69
N PHE A 445 5.27 1.77 6.03
CA PHE A 445 4.27 2.30 5.12
C PHE A 445 2.89 1.91 5.65
N ASP A 446 2.07 2.89 6.00
CA ASP A 446 0.78 2.70 6.65
C ASP A 446 -0.33 3.38 5.82
N LEU A 447 -1.35 2.60 5.41
CA LEU A 447 -2.46 3.07 4.56
C LEU A 447 -2.00 3.75 3.27
N CYS A 448 -0.87 3.30 2.70
CA CYS A 448 -0.32 3.85 1.47
C CYS A 448 -0.85 3.13 0.23
N GLU A 449 -0.78 3.81 -0.92
CA GLU A 449 -1.26 3.31 -2.21
C GLU A 449 -0.22 3.56 -3.32
N ASN A 450 -0.09 2.61 -4.26
CA ASN A 450 0.88 2.66 -5.37
C ASN A 450 2.33 2.81 -4.86
N LEU A 451 2.80 1.81 -4.12
CA LEU A 451 4.12 1.80 -3.52
C LEU A 451 5.08 0.90 -4.32
N LYS A 452 6.21 1.45 -4.74
CA LYS A 452 7.27 0.70 -5.40
C LYS A 452 8.58 0.80 -4.63
N LEU A 453 9.01 -0.32 -4.06
CA LEU A 453 10.30 -0.47 -3.38
C LEU A 453 11.17 -1.40 -4.19
N SER A 454 12.33 -0.93 -4.69
CA SER A 454 13.15 -1.78 -5.55
C SER A 454 14.64 -1.56 -5.39
N LYS A 455 15.41 -2.65 -5.50
CA LYS A 455 16.89 -2.63 -5.44
C LYS A 455 17.44 -1.98 -4.18
N LEU A 456 16.73 -2.16 -3.06
CA LEU A 456 17.15 -1.63 -1.77
C LEU A 456 18.12 -2.58 -1.08
N LYS A 457 19.06 -2.00 -0.34
CA LYS A 457 19.88 -2.74 0.62
C LYS A 457 19.49 -2.27 2.02
N VAL A 458 18.66 -3.07 2.69
CA VAL A 458 18.18 -2.77 4.04
C VAL A 458 18.96 -3.58 5.05
N LYS A 459 19.68 -2.91 5.97
CA LYS A 459 20.39 -3.54 7.09
C LYS A 459 19.90 -2.95 8.41
N ASN A 460 18.92 -3.57 9.02
CA ASN A 460 18.32 -3.07 10.24
C ASN A 460 18.51 -4.04 11.41
N ARG A 461 19.70 -3.99 12.03
CA ARG A 461 20.13 -4.87 13.15
C ARG A 461 20.74 -4.07 14.29
N ALA A 462 20.18 -2.92 14.62
CA ALA A 462 20.74 -2.00 15.60
C ALA A 462 20.20 -2.24 17.02
N TYR A 463 18.91 -2.55 17.14
CA TYR A 463 18.23 -2.64 18.44
C TYR A 463 17.03 -3.59 18.37
N TRP A 464 16.18 -3.58 19.39
CA TRP A 464 14.91 -4.33 19.44
C TRP A 464 13.91 -3.88 18.37
N ASN A 465 13.12 -4.83 17.85
CA ASN A 465 12.08 -4.59 16.84
C ASN A 465 12.66 -3.86 15.61
N ASN A 466 13.80 -4.28 15.16
CA ASN A 466 14.40 -3.79 13.94
C ASN A 466 13.91 -4.61 12.75
N ASP A 467 12.61 -4.51 12.46
CA ASP A 467 12.02 -5.05 11.23
C ASP A 467 12.66 -4.38 10.01
N GLY A 468 12.68 -5.05 8.87
CA GLY A 468 13.25 -4.50 7.64
C GLY A 468 12.28 -3.57 6.93
N ILE A 469 11.21 -4.14 6.38
CA ILE A 469 10.18 -3.42 5.61
C ILE A 469 8.81 -3.83 6.14
N ASP A 470 8.06 -2.87 6.65
CA ASP A 470 6.71 -3.04 7.18
C ASP A 470 5.69 -2.36 6.26
N VAL A 471 4.74 -3.13 5.75
CA VAL A 471 3.64 -2.67 4.91
C VAL A 471 2.34 -2.92 5.66
N THR A 472 1.66 -1.85 6.05
CA THR A 472 0.46 -1.91 6.88
C THR A 472 -0.75 -1.39 6.11
N ASP A 473 -1.73 -2.27 5.86
CA ASP A 473 -3.00 -1.90 5.20
C ASP A 473 -2.82 -1.10 3.90
N CYS A 474 -1.77 -1.41 3.13
CA CYS A 474 -1.45 -0.76 1.88
C CYS A 474 -2.06 -1.47 0.66
N ARG A 475 -2.13 -0.75 -0.46
CA ARG A 475 -2.68 -1.27 -1.73
C ARG A 475 -1.74 -1.02 -2.87
N HIS A 476 -1.70 -1.98 -3.83
CA HIS A 476 -0.88 -1.89 -5.05
C HIS A 476 0.59 -1.66 -4.72
N VAL A 477 1.20 -2.67 -4.08
CA VAL A 477 2.58 -2.60 -3.59
C VAL A 477 3.46 -3.57 -4.35
N LEU A 478 4.60 -3.08 -4.85
CA LEU A 478 5.66 -3.89 -5.41
C LEU A 478 6.94 -3.73 -4.58
N ILE A 479 7.41 -4.83 -3.98
CA ILE A 479 8.73 -4.92 -3.34
C ILE A 479 9.58 -5.87 -4.17
N SER A 480 10.65 -5.39 -4.81
CA SER A 480 11.42 -6.25 -5.70
C SER A 480 12.93 -6.01 -5.67
N ASP A 481 13.67 -7.07 -5.91
CA ASP A 481 15.13 -7.01 -6.09
C ASP A 481 15.85 -6.41 -4.87
N CYS A 482 15.32 -6.63 -3.66
CA CYS A 482 15.83 -6.09 -2.41
C CYS A 482 16.69 -7.13 -1.66
N TRP A 483 17.74 -6.64 -0.99
CA TRP A 483 18.47 -7.38 0.02
C TRP A 483 18.10 -6.85 1.41
N VAL A 484 17.65 -7.72 2.30
CA VAL A 484 17.14 -7.36 3.64
C VAL A 484 17.84 -8.19 4.71
N ASP A 485 18.42 -7.54 5.71
CA ASP A 485 19.02 -8.15 6.90
C ASP A 485 18.45 -7.43 8.14
N ALA A 486 17.55 -8.10 8.86
CA ALA A 486 16.76 -7.53 9.95
C ALA A 486 16.99 -8.28 11.27
N ALA A 487 16.97 -7.55 12.39
CA ALA A 487 17.02 -8.15 13.72
C ALA A 487 15.63 -8.58 14.26
N ASP A 488 14.58 -8.30 13.51
CA ASP A 488 13.22 -8.81 13.70
C ASP A 488 12.72 -9.28 12.32
N ASP A 489 11.42 -9.16 11.98
CA ASP A 489 10.89 -9.64 10.71
C ASP A 489 11.54 -8.95 9.49
N GLY A 490 11.79 -9.71 8.41
CA GLY A 490 12.48 -9.18 7.23
C GLY A 490 11.58 -8.29 6.37
N ILE A 491 10.59 -8.87 5.70
CA ILE A 491 9.50 -8.18 5.02
C ILE A 491 8.20 -8.58 5.70
N CYS A 492 7.52 -7.62 6.30
CA CYS A 492 6.35 -7.86 7.14
C CYS A 492 5.12 -7.12 6.60
N LEU A 493 4.05 -7.85 6.32
CA LEU A 493 2.74 -7.31 6.00
C LEU A 493 1.93 -7.31 7.29
N LYS A 494 1.48 -6.15 7.75
CA LYS A 494 0.68 -5.97 8.96
C LYS A 494 -0.69 -5.38 8.61
N SER A 495 -1.69 -5.63 9.43
CA SER A 495 -2.99 -4.98 9.28
C SER A 495 -3.47 -4.49 10.63
N HIS A 496 -3.46 -3.17 10.83
CA HIS A 496 -3.83 -2.50 12.08
C HIS A 496 -5.24 -1.89 12.04
N HIS A 497 -5.83 -1.80 10.85
CA HIS A 497 -7.11 -1.11 10.64
C HIS A 497 -8.17 -2.13 10.22
N ALA A 498 -9.16 -2.37 11.08
CA ALA A 498 -10.23 -3.35 10.82
C ALA A 498 -11.04 -3.06 9.54
N GLU A 499 -11.11 -1.79 9.13
CA GLU A 499 -11.82 -1.33 7.93
C GLU A 499 -10.94 -1.28 6.67
N SER A 500 -9.67 -1.69 6.77
CA SER A 500 -8.72 -1.72 5.67
C SER A 500 -8.05 -3.11 5.58
N CYS A 501 -7.19 -3.31 4.62
CA CYS A 501 -6.38 -4.53 4.51
C CYS A 501 -5.19 -4.29 3.58
N ASN A 502 -4.16 -5.12 3.69
CA ASN A 502 -3.18 -5.24 2.61
C ASN A 502 -3.83 -5.90 1.40
N TYR A 503 -3.79 -5.22 0.26
CA TYR A 503 -4.44 -5.68 -0.97
C TYR A 503 -3.55 -5.46 -2.19
N ASP A 504 -3.43 -6.49 -3.04
CA ASP A 504 -2.66 -6.45 -4.27
C ASP A 504 -1.19 -6.09 -4.04
N ILE A 505 -0.49 -7.04 -3.39
CA ILE A 505 0.93 -6.87 -3.04
C ILE A 505 1.77 -7.95 -3.71
N GLU A 506 2.83 -7.54 -4.37
CA GLU A 506 3.84 -8.42 -4.93
C GLU A 506 5.17 -8.24 -4.19
N VAL A 507 5.75 -9.36 -3.71
CA VAL A 507 7.11 -9.43 -3.15
C VAL A 507 7.93 -10.37 -4.03
N ALA A 508 8.95 -9.86 -4.71
CA ALA A 508 9.63 -10.58 -5.76
C ALA A 508 11.16 -10.45 -5.73
N ARG A 509 11.88 -11.52 -5.98
CA ARG A 509 13.35 -11.52 -6.18
C ARG A 509 14.12 -10.82 -5.06
N CYS A 510 13.79 -11.20 -3.81
CA CYS A 510 14.45 -10.65 -2.64
C CYS A 510 15.34 -11.70 -1.97
N ASP A 511 16.48 -11.24 -1.44
CA ASP A 511 17.37 -12.02 -0.59
C ASP A 511 17.18 -11.55 0.86
N ILE A 512 16.79 -12.45 1.77
CA ILE A 512 16.36 -12.07 3.12
C ILE A 512 17.10 -12.90 4.18
N ARG A 513 17.64 -12.20 5.19
CA ARG A 513 18.08 -12.72 6.47
C ARG A 513 17.30 -12.05 7.59
N SER A 514 16.84 -12.80 8.59
CA SER A 514 16.03 -12.26 9.69
C SER A 514 16.29 -12.99 11.00
N SER A 515 16.30 -12.26 12.10
CA SER A 515 16.28 -12.87 13.44
C SER A 515 14.86 -13.26 13.91
N ALA A 516 13.86 -13.03 13.07
CA ALA A 516 12.51 -13.54 13.22
C ALA A 516 12.08 -14.24 11.92
N SER A 517 11.03 -13.84 11.24
CA SER A 517 10.59 -14.47 9.99
C SER A 517 11.03 -13.68 8.77
N ALA A 518 11.40 -14.39 7.68
CA ALA A 518 11.88 -13.70 6.47
C ALA A 518 10.74 -12.95 5.77
N VAL A 519 9.64 -13.62 5.45
CA VAL A 519 8.40 -12.99 4.96
C VAL A 519 7.27 -13.35 5.91
N LYS A 520 6.63 -12.33 6.47
CA LYS A 520 5.58 -12.50 7.47
C LYS A 520 4.32 -11.73 7.12
N PHE A 521 3.18 -12.37 7.34
CA PHE A 521 1.86 -11.78 7.34
C PHE A 521 1.39 -11.74 8.80
N GLY A 522 1.22 -10.56 9.34
CA GLY A 522 0.89 -10.38 10.75
C GLY A 522 2.07 -9.86 11.58
N THR A 523 2.08 -10.04 12.88
CA THR A 523 1.01 -10.62 13.70
C THR A 523 -0.30 -9.83 13.65
N ALA A 524 -0.23 -8.47 13.70
CA ALA A 524 -1.41 -7.65 13.57
C ALA A 524 -2.15 -7.95 12.26
N SER A 525 -3.41 -8.36 12.37
CA SER A 525 -4.21 -8.88 11.26
C SER A 525 -5.69 -8.50 11.36
N TRP A 526 -5.98 -7.25 11.73
CA TRP A 526 -7.33 -6.75 11.97
C TRP A 526 -8.22 -6.72 10.72
N GLY A 527 -7.74 -6.20 9.59
CA GLY A 527 -8.43 -6.22 8.31
C GLY A 527 -8.02 -7.39 7.42
N GLY A 528 -6.75 -7.82 7.58
CA GLY A 528 -6.18 -9.00 6.94
C GLY A 528 -5.41 -8.73 5.64
N PHE A 529 -5.30 -9.78 4.79
CA PHE A 529 -4.41 -9.81 3.63
C PHE A 529 -5.14 -10.45 2.45
N ARG A 530 -5.17 -9.78 1.29
CA ARG A 530 -5.89 -10.29 0.11
C ARG A 530 -5.11 -10.04 -1.16
N ASN A 531 -5.15 -11.02 -2.06
CA ASN A 531 -4.48 -10.95 -3.36
C ASN A 531 -2.98 -10.65 -3.21
N ILE A 532 -2.24 -11.53 -2.51
CA ILE A 532 -0.81 -11.35 -2.24
C ILE A 532 -0.01 -12.38 -3.02
N TYR A 533 1.02 -11.93 -3.71
CA TYR A 533 1.94 -12.77 -4.48
C TYR A 533 3.38 -12.61 -3.99
N VAL A 534 3.96 -13.70 -3.46
CA VAL A 534 5.35 -13.76 -2.98
C VAL A 534 6.12 -14.77 -3.82
N HIS A 535 7.20 -14.34 -4.48
CA HIS A 535 7.92 -15.27 -5.36
C HIS A 535 9.40 -14.95 -5.55
N ASP A 536 10.15 -15.98 -5.94
CA ASP A 536 11.59 -15.88 -6.21
C ASP A 536 12.37 -15.32 -5.01
N ILE A 537 12.11 -15.86 -3.81
CA ILE A 537 12.72 -15.40 -2.56
C ILE A 537 13.82 -16.35 -2.15
N LYS A 538 14.99 -15.81 -1.82
CA LYS A 538 16.06 -16.52 -1.13
C LYS A 538 16.07 -16.15 0.34
N VAL A 539 16.13 -17.15 1.20
CA VAL A 539 16.19 -16.98 2.65
C VAL A 539 17.42 -17.66 3.20
N GLU A 540 18.22 -16.93 3.94
CA GLU A 540 19.42 -17.47 4.58
C GLU A 540 19.45 -17.07 6.06
N ASP A 541 20.02 -17.92 6.92
CA ASP A 541 20.29 -17.63 8.33
C ASP A 541 19.10 -16.96 9.06
N THR A 542 17.90 -17.48 8.83
CA THR A 542 16.67 -16.92 9.40
C THR A 542 16.22 -17.73 10.60
N PHE A 543 16.00 -17.05 11.72
CA PHE A 543 15.80 -17.69 13.01
C PHE A 543 14.47 -18.43 13.10
N ARG A 544 13.36 -17.82 12.61
CA ARG A 544 12.01 -18.40 12.60
C ARG A 544 11.66 -18.95 11.22
N SER A 545 10.56 -18.52 10.68
CA SER A 545 10.00 -19.09 9.46
C SER A 545 10.50 -18.40 8.19
N ALA A 546 10.74 -19.18 7.13
CA ALA A 546 10.92 -18.61 5.80
C ALA A 546 9.65 -17.87 5.37
N ILE A 547 8.49 -18.50 5.56
CA ILE A 547 7.15 -17.92 5.32
C ILE A 547 6.28 -18.12 6.56
N ALA A 548 5.73 -17.04 7.12
CA ALA A 548 4.75 -17.07 8.19
C ALA A 548 3.47 -16.36 7.74
N ILE A 549 2.34 -17.05 7.80
CA ILE A 549 1.01 -16.50 7.46
C ILE A 549 0.14 -16.59 8.70
N GLU A 550 -0.07 -15.46 9.36
CA GLU A 550 -0.77 -15.36 10.64
C GLU A 550 -2.01 -14.48 10.49
N CYS A 551 -3.18 -15.02 10.81
CA CYS A 551 -4.43 -14.29 10.86
C CYS A 551 -5.11 -14.55 12.21
N VAL A 552 -4.93 -13.63 13.17
CA VAL A 552 -5.25 -13.89 14.58
C VAL A 552 -6.06 -12.77 15.28
N ASP A 553 -6.35 -11.66 14.58
CA ASP A 553 -7.01 -10.48 15.16
C ASP A 553 -8.37 -10.17 14.51
N GLY A 554 -9.04 -11.18 13.94
CA GLY A 554 -10.37 -11.01 13.35
C GLY A 554 -10.39 -10.57 11.88
N GLY A 555 -9.25 -10.49 11.21
CA GLY A 555 -9.13 -10.15 9.79
C GLY A 555 -9.47 -11.29 8.85
N ILE A 556 -9.39 -10.99 7.54
CA ILE A 556 -9.62 -11.97 6.46
C ILE A 556 -8.36 -12.09 5.63
N THR A 557 -7.76 -13.29 5.65
CA THR A 557 -6.67 -13.66 4.75
C THR A 557 -7.19 -14.54 3.62
N ASP A 558 -7.06 -14.09 2.37
CA ASP A 558 -7.64 -14.74 1.20
C ASP A 558 -6.76 -14.54 -0.05
N SER A 559 -6.69 -15.56 -0.90
CA SER A 559 -6.00 -15.48 -2.20
C SER A 559 -4.50 -15.16 -2.05
N ILE A 560 -3.79 -16.04 -1.34
CA ILE A 560 -2.34 -15.94 -1.14
C ILE A 560 -1.63 -16.94 -2.04
N LEU A 561 -0.70 -16.47 -2.85
CA LEU A 561 0.19 -17.30 -3.65
C LEU A 561 1.64 -17.09 -3.24
N VAL A 562 2.33 -18.17 -2.85
CA VAL A 562 3.76 -18.17 -2.54
C VAL A 562 4.45 -19.20 -3.42
N GLU A 563 5.49 -18.82 -4.15
CA GLU A 563 6.19 -19.78 -5.01
C GLU A 563 7.66 -19.46 -5.23
N ARG A 564 8.44 -20.49 -5.56
CA ARG A 564 9.88 -20.42 -5.85
C ARG A 564 10.66 -19.81 -4.67
N ILE A 565 10.54 -20.46 -3.51
CA ILE A 565 11.24 -20.10 -2.28
C ILE A 565 12.44 -21.04 -2.09
N ASP A 566 13.64 -20.50 -1.93
CA ASP A 566 14.84 -21.25 -1.59
C ASP A 566 15.37 -20.79 -0.22
N ALA A 567 15.15 -21.59 0.82
CA ALA A 567 15.50 -21.28 2.20
C ALA A 567 16.60 -22.22 2.71
N LYS A 568 17.65 -21.64 3.26
CA LYS A 568 18.78 -22.38 3.79
C LYS A 568 19.13 -21.91 5.19
N ASN A 569 19.49 -22.87 6.06
CA ASN A 569 19.77 -22.57 7.46
C ASN A 569 18.66 -21.72 8.10
N THR A 570 17.41 -22.21 8.01
CA THR A 570 16.20 -21.49 8.42
C THR A 570 15.44 -22.32 9.44
N GLY A 571 15.03 -21.72 10.56
CA GLY A 571 14.45 -22.40 11.70
C GLY A 571 13.14 -23.14 11.43
N ASN A 572 12.34 -22.64 10.49
CA ASN A 572 11.11 -23.28 10.06
C ASN A 572 10.84 -22.94 8.58
N ALA A 573 10.36 -23.91 7.82
CA ALA A 573 10.05 -23.69 6.40
C ALA A 573 8.79 -22.84 6.22
N LEU A 574 7.75 -23.16 7.00
CA LEU A 574 6.40 -22.67 6.81
C LEU A 574 5.63 -22.68 8.13
N PHE A 575 4.98 -21.58 8.47
CA PHE A 575 4.03 -21.45 9.58
C PHE A 575 2.75 -20.81 9.09
N ILE A 576 1.61 -21.50 9.21
CA ILE A 576 0.28 -20.94 8.90
C ILE A 576 -0.59 -21.05 10.15
N ARG A 577 -1.06 -19.90 10.64
CA ARG A 577 -1.86 -19.82 11.86
C ARG A 577 -3.10 -18.97 11.67
N LEU A 578 -4.25 -19.57 11.97
CA LEU A 578 -5.48 -18.85 12.25
C LEU A 578 -5.70 -18.88 13.78
N GLY A 579 -6.01 -17.74 14.37
CA GLY A 579 -6.28 -17.59 15.80
C GLY A 579 -7.38 -16.57 16.06
N GLN A 580 -7.62 -16.30 17.35
CA GLN A 580 -8.57 -15.27 17.79
C GLN A 580 -7.99 -14.57 19.04
N ARG A 581 -7.03 -13.68 18.77
CA ARG A 581 -6.30 -12.97 19.84
C ARG A 581 -7.05 -11.73 20.31
N ALA A 582 -7.80 -11.10 19.43
CA ALA A 582 -8.48 -9.85 19.69
C ALA A 582 -10.00 -9.94 19.50
N GLY A 583 -10.74 -9.69 20.57
CA GLY A 583 -12.18 -9.53 20.57
C GLY A 583 -13.01 -10.77 20.20
N GLU A 584 -14.27 -10.53 19.86
CA GLU A 584 -15.25 -11.58 19.50
C GLU A 584 -15.24 -11.94 18.00
N ARG A 585 -14.60 -11.13 17.17
CA ARG A 585 -14.57 -11.35 15.71
C ARG A 585 -13.61 -12.47 15.37
N ALA A 586 -14.14 -13.56 14.80
CA ALA A 586 -13.33 -14.67 14.34
C ALA A 586 -12.51 -14.28 13.09
N SER A 587 -11.25 -14.70 13.07
CA SER A 587 -10.40 -14.58 11.85
C SER A 587 -10.86 -15.56 10.77
N VAL A 588 -10.58 -15.25 9.51
CA VAL A 588 -10.79 -16.12 8.35
C VAL A 588 -9.47 -16.25 7.59
N LEU A 589 -9.05 -17.51 7.31
CA LEU A 589 -7.86 -17.79 6.53
C LEU A 589 -8.19 -18.87 5.50
N LYS A 590 -8.10 -18.51 4.21
CA LYS A 590 -8.49 -19.40 3.13
C LYS A 590 -7.75 -19.13 1.82
N ASN A 591 -7.81 -20.10 0.89
CA ASN A 591 -7.28 -20.01 -0.48
C ASN A 591 -5.77 -19.67 -0.50
N VAL A 592 -4.98 -20.48 0.21
CA VAL A 592 -3.52 -20.34 0.28
C VAL A 592 -2.86 -21.40 -0.59
N THR A 593 -2.06 -20.97 -1.54
CA THR A 593 -1.24 -21.85 -2.38
C THR A 593 0.24 -21.58 -2.16
N ILE A 594 0.98 -22.63 -1.77
CA ILE A 594 2.45 -22.58 -1.67
C ILE A 594 3.03 -23.64 -2.56
N ARG A 595 3.90 -23.24 -3.49
CA ARG A 595 4.49 -24.18 -4.43
C ARG A 595 5.97 -23.89 -4.68
N GLN A 596 6.71 -24.94 -5.05
CA GLN A 596 8.14 -24.84 -5.34
C GLN A 596 8.93 -24.22 -4.18
N LEU A 597 8.69 -24.70 -2.95
CA LEU A 597 9.43 -24.29 -1.77
C LEU A 597 10.48 -25.36 -1.44
N LYS A 598 11.74 -24.91 -1.28
CA LYS A 598 12.84 -25.72 -0.79
C LYS A 598 13.38 -25.10 0.49
N CYS A 599 13.54 -25.92 1.54
CA CYS A 599 14.07 -25.45 2.83
C CYS A 599 15.01 -26.47 3.47
N GLN A 600 16.07 -25.98 4.08
CA GLN A 600 16.93 -26.75 4.96
C GLN A 600 16.84 -26.17 6.38
N VAL A 601 16.33 -26.99 7.30
CA VAL A 601 16.12 -26.63 8.72
C VAL A 601 17.29 -27.21 9.54
N PRO A 602 18.05 -26.39 10.28
CA PRO A 602 19.14 -26.89 11.16
C PRO A 602 18.60 -27.37 12.51
N PHE A 603 19.40 -28.16 13.23
CA PHE A 603 19.06 -28.58 14.59
C PHE A 603 19.14 -27.43 15.61
N GLY A 604 20.22 -26.64 15.53
CA GLY A 604 20.43 -25.50 16.41
C GLY A 604 19.77 -24.21 15.92
N ARG A 605 20.18 -23.09 16.47
CA ARG A 605 19.74 -21.76 16.06
C ARG A 605 20.37 -21.38 14.72
N PRO A 606 19.60 -21.04 13.71
CA PRO A 606 20.13 -20.73 12.39
C PRO A 606 20.85 -19.39 12.30
N ASP A 607 20.53 -18.44 13.14
CA ASP A 607 21.20 -17.14 13.22
C ASP A 607 22.10 -17.10 14.46
N ILE A 608 23.38 -17.38 14.28
CA ILE A 608 24.37 -17.40 15.37
C ILE A 608 24.72 -16.01 15.88
N ASP A 609 24.50 -14.98 15.06
CA ASP A 609 24.68 -13.58 15.43
C ASP A 609 23.39 -12.97 16.01
N TYR A 610 22.41 -13.81 16.32
CA TYR A 610 21.14 -13.38 16.88
C TYR A 610 21.36 -12.59 18.16
N ASP A 611 20.89 -11.37 18.15
CA ASP A 611 20.88 -10.55 19.35
C ASP A 611 19.76 -11.01 20.28
N LEU A 612 20.11 -11.49 21.47
CA LEU A 612 19.16 -11.92 22.49
C LEU A 612 18.17 -10.83 22.93
N ARG A 613 18.36 -9.59 22.48
CA ARG A 613 17.38 -8.51 22.61
C ARG A 613 16.23 -8.65 21.62
N GLY A 614 16.30 -9.56 20.66
CA GLY A 614 15.21 -9.91 19.76
C GLY A 614 14.10 -10.73 20.43
N PRO A 615 13.17 -11.30 19.68
CA PRO A 615 12.06 -12.10 20.18
C PRO A 615 12.53 -13.28 21.04
N GLU A 616 11.88 -13.52 22.18
CA GLU A 616 12.19 -14.66 23.06
C GLU A 616 12.06 -15.99 22.33
N VAL A 617 12.93 -16.93 22.68
CA VAL A 617 12.94 -18.30 22.17
C VAL A 617 13.02 -19.26 23.33
N ASP A 618 11.99 -20.09 23.47
CA ASP A 618 11.86 -21.02 24.57
C ASP A 618 12.75 -22.27 24.44
N TYR A 619 13.20 -22.58 23.20
CA TYR A 619 13.89 -23.82 22.91
C TYR A 619 15.33 -23.57 22.37
N PHE A 620 16.28 -24.34 22.86
CA PHE A 620 17.68 -24.31 22.38
C PHE A 620 17.92 -25.22 21.17
N HIS A 621 16.99 -26.13 20.86
CA HIS A 621 17.02 -27.04 19.72
C HIS A 621 15.86 -26.75 18.76
N ASN A 622 15.97 -27.20 17.53
CA ASN A 622 14.96 -27.03 16.52
C ASN A 622 14.54 -28.40 15.93
N ILE A 623 13.59 -29.04 16.57
CA ILE A 623 12.99 -30.29 16.09
C ILE A 623 11.49 -30.11 15.75
N HIS A 624 11.10 -28.88 15.49
CA HIS A 624 9.71 -28.53 15.21
C HIS A 624 9.33 -28.84 13.76
N PRO A 625 8.14 -29.42 13.51
CA PRO A 625 7.58 -29.52 12.14
C PRO A 625 7.13 -28.17 11.64
N ALA A 626 6.68 -28.11 10.39
CA ALA A 626 5.93 -26.95 9.88
C ALA A 626 4.44 -27.09 10.30
N PRO A 627 3.93 -26.23 11.21
CA PRO A 627 2.56 -26.30 11.65
C PRO A 627 1.63 -25.47 10.76
N ILE A 628 0.49 -26.06 10.42
CA ILE A 628 -0.64 -25.41 9.72
C ILE A 628 -1.87 -25.63 10.61
N CYS A 629 -2.24 -24.62 11.40
CA CYS A 629 -3.19 -24.78 12.49
C CYS A 629 -4.26 -23.69 12.50
N GLY A 630 -5.51 -24.11 12.26
CA GLY A 630 -6.71 -23.34 12.59
C GLY A 630 -7.04 -23.39 14.08
N ILE A 631 -8.28 -23.10 14.45
CA ILE A 631 -8.82 -23.22 15.80
C ILE A 631 -10.18 -23.94 15.78
N PRO A 632 -10.63 -24.52 16.90
CA PRO A 632 -11.91 -25.19 16.96
C PRO A 632 -13.06 -24.33 16.44
N GLY A 633 -13.86 -24.86 15.49
CA GLY A 633 -14.99 -24.15 14.88
C GLY A 633 -14.61 -23.14 13.78
N HIS A 634 -13.33 -22.79 13.62
CA HIS A 634 -12.84 -21.91 12.57
C HIS A 634 -11.64 -22.56 11.86
N PRO A 635 -11.86 -23.45 10.90
CA PRO A 635 -10.80 -24.13 10.17
C PRO A 635 -10.14 -23.18 9.15
N ILE A 636 -8.86 -23.46 8.84
CA ILE A 636 -8.22 -22.92 7.65
C ILE A 636 -8.82 -23.64 6.44
N GLU A 637 -9.16 -22.91 5.37
CA GLU A 637 -9.86 -23.47 4.22
C GLU A 637 -9.03 -23.41 2.93
N ASN A 638 -9.06 -24.49 2.12
CA ASN A 638 -8.49 -24.55 0.78
C ASN A 638 -6.99 -24.23 0.75
N VAL A 639 -6.17 -25.07 1.35
CA VAL A 639 -4.71 -24.96 1.33
C VAL A 639 -4.14 -25.91 0.27
N THR A 640 -3.21 -25.42 -0.55
CA THR A 640 -2.47 -26.26 -1.50
C THR A 640 -0.98 -26.11 -1.25
N LEU A 641 -0.30 -27.24 -0.98
CA LEU A 641 1.15 -27.36 -0.97
C LEU A 641 1.57 -28.20 -2.16
N GLU A 642 2.38 -27.65 -3.06
CA GLU A 642 2.81 -28.32 -4.30
C GLU A 642 4.31 -28.19 -4.52
N ASN A 643 4.99 -29.31 -4.82
CA ASN A 643 6.44 -29.36 -5.06
C ASN A 643 7.24 -28.79 -3.86
N ILE A 644 7.00 -29.29 -2.68
CA ILE A 644 7.64 -28.85 -1.43
C ILE A 644 8.78 -29.82 -1.10
N GLN A 645 9.96 -29.27 -0.85
CA GLN A 645 11.15 -30.02 -0.43
C GLN A 645 11.69 -29.46 0.88
N ILE A 646 11.62 -30.23 1.96
CA ILE A 646 12.13 -29.78 3.26
C ILE A 646 13.05 -30.86 3.84
N GLN A 647 14.26 -30.47 4.22
CA GLN A 647 15.15 -31.27 5.03
C GLN A 647 15.07 -30.79 6.48
N TYR A 648 14.64 -31.70 7.37
CA TYR A 648 14.58 -31.46 8.82
C TYR A 648 15.79 -32.05 9.54
N PRO A 649 16.14 -31.54 10.72
CA PRO A 649 17.28 -32.04 11.48
C PRO A 649 17.08 -33.45 12.04
N GLY A 650 15.83 -33.82 12.38
CA GLY A 650 15.53 -35.03 13.14
C GLY A 650 15.97 -34.94 14.61
N ARG A 651 16.41 -36.06 15.18
CA ARG A 651 16.96 -36.22 16.55
C ARG A 651 15.95 -36.26 17.68
N ALA A 652 14.64 -36.32 17.42
CA ALA A 652 13.68 -36.57 18.48
C ALA A 652 13.88 -38.00 19.03
N THR A 653 13.91 -38.14 20.34
CA THR A 653 14.05 -39.42 21.01
C THR A 653 12.74 -40.21 21.01
N LYS A 654 12.80 -41.51 21.32
CA LYS A 654 11.58 -42.32 21.52
C LYS A 654 10.64 -41.74 22.57
N GLY A 655 11.20 -41.17 23.65
CA GLY A 655 10.40 -40.51 24.66
C GLY A 655 9.64 -39.30 24.16
N MET A 656 10.29 -38.45 23.33
CA MET A 656 9.67 -37.28 22.70
C MET A 656 8.64 -37.71 21.65
N ALA A 657 8.89 -38.81 20.94
CA ALA A 657 7.96 -39.35 19.94
C ALA A 657 6.74 -40.05 20.56
N TYR A 658 6.77 -40.36 21.86
CA TYR A 658 5.70 -41.09 22.51
C TYR A 658 4.53 -40.16 22.87
N MET A 659 3.70 -39.88 21.88
CA MET A 659 2.41 -39.23 22.02
C MET A 659 1.33 -40.27 21.65
N PRO A 660 0.68 -40.92 22.59
CA PRO A 660 -0.40 -41.85 22.32
C PRO A 660 -1.51 -41.16 21.50
N LEU A 661 -2.16 -41.86 20.58
CA LEU A 661 -3.22 -41.30 19.75
C LEU A 661 -4.33 -40.62 20.55
N TRP A 662 -4.64 -41.14 21.76
CA TRP A 662 -5.64 -40.57 22.68
C TRP A 662 -5.16 -39.28 23.37
N ARG A 663 -3.88 -38.91 23.27
CA ARG A 663 -3.30 -37.69 23.81
C ARG A 663 -3.06 -36.60 22.75
N LYS A 664 -3.46 -36.81 21.51
CA LYS A 664 -3.35 -35.75 20.49
C LYS A 664 -4.04 -34.45 20.90
N GLY A 665 -5.18 -34.53 21.59
CA GLY A 665 -5.87 -33.38 22.18
C GLY A 665 -5.12 -32.67 23.31
N ASP A 666 -3.98 -33.19 23.78
CA ASP A 666 -3.16 -32.52 24.80
C ASP A 666 -2.28 -31.40 24.19
N VAL A 667 -2.14 -31.33 22.86
CA VAL A 667 -1.47 -30.20 22.20
C VAL A 667 -2.34 -28.94 22.43
N PRO A 668 -1.83 -27.91 23.10
CA PRO A 668 -2.63 -26.73 23.44
C PRO A 668 -3.13 -25.99 22.22
N GLU A 669 -4.37 -25.51 22.25
CA GLU A 669 -4.94 -24.75 21.14
C GLU A 669 -4.32 -23.36 20.97
N GLN A 670 -3.91 -22.72 22.04
CA GLN A 670 -3.27 -21.39 22.05
C GLN A 670 -4.06 -20.34 21.25
N ILE A 671 -5.40 -20.35 21.39
CA ILE A 671 -6.35 -19.58 20.55
C ILE A 671 -6.05 -18.09 20.56
N ASP A 672 -5.71 -17.55 21.75
CA ASP A 672 -5.52 -16.12 22.05
C ASP A 672 -4.04 -15.72 22.18
N LYS A 673 -3.11 -16.62 21.91
CA LYS A 673 -1.68 -16.37 22.11
C LYS A 673 -1.02 -15.70 20.90
N TYR A 674 0.11 -15.06 21.18
CA TYR A 674 0.99 -14.55 20.13
C TYR A 674 1.46 -15.71 19.25
N PRO A 675 1.25 -15.66 17.93
CA PRO A 675 1.59 -16.76 17.04
C PRO A 675 3.10 -16.85 16.80
N GLU A 676 3.61 -18.07 16.96
CA GLU A 676 4.99 -18.44 16.69
C GLU A 676 5.02 -19.93 16.38
N PHE A 677 5.86 -20.41 15.48
CA PHE A 677 5.86 -21.83 15.10
C PHE A 677 6.16 -22.79 16.27
N THR A 678 6.79 -22.31 17.34
CA THR A 678 7.08 -23.05 18.57
C THR A 678 5.97 -22.95 19.63
N MET A 679 4.90 -22.18 19.37
CA MET A 679 3.87 -21.84 20.37
C MET A 679 3.15 -23.05 20.98
N PHE A 680 3.10 -24.17 20.27
CA PHE A 680 2.43 -25.40 20.72
C PHE A 680 3.31 -26.30 21.58
N GLY A 681 4.57 -25.95 21.80
CA GLY A 681 5.55 -26.84 22.39
C GLY A 681 6.07 -27.89 21.40
N GLU A 682 6.59 -28.98 21.93
CA GLU A 682 7.05 -30.11 21.12
C GLU A 682 5.87 -30.85 20.49
N LEU A 683 5.83 -30.94 19.17
CA LEU A 683 4.73 -31.53 18.40
C LEU A 683 4.98 -32.99 18.08
N PRO A 684 3.92 -33.79 17.86
CA PRO A 684 4.00 -35.25 17.67
C PRO A 684 4.50 -35.68 16.29
N SER A 685 4.84 -34.77 15.39
CA SER A 685 5.40 -35.05 14.06
C SER A 685 6.75 -34.39 13.87
N TRP A 686 7.53 -34.86 12.87
CA TRP A 686 8.78 -34.22 12.50
C TRP A 686 8.69 -33.34 11.24
N GLY A 687 7.70 -33.55 10.38
CA GLY A 687 7.59 -32.88 9.08
C GLY A 687 6.47 -31.83 9.03
N LEU A 688 5.20 -32.27 9.02
CA LEU A 688 4.02 -31.39 9.03
C LEU A 688 3.12 -31.73 10.21
N TYR A 689 2.58 -30.70 10.84
CA TYR A 689 1.50 -30.81 11.82
C TYR A 689 0.28 -30.02 11.33
N LEU A 690 -0.82 -30.72 11.05
CA LEU A 690 -2.02 -30.19 10.44
C LEU A 690 -3.18 -30.26 11.44
N ARG A 691 -3.83 -29.12 11.69
CA ARG A 691 -4.93 -29.09 12.68
C ARG A 691 -6.01 -28.08 12.28
N HIS A 692 -7.28 -28.49 12.43
CA HIS A 692 -8.45 -27.67 12.10
C HIS A 692 -8.37 -27.09 10.66
N ILE A 693 -8.38 -27.96 9.68
CA ILE A 693 -8.27 -27.60 8.26
C ILE A 693 -9.41 -28.24 7.47
N ARG A 694 -10.00 -27.49 6.54
CA ARG A 694 -10.94 -27.98 5.53
C ARG A 694 -10.35 -27.83 4.14
N ASN A 695 -10.25 -28.93 3.41
CA ASN A 695 -9.68 -29.02 2.05
C ASN A 695 -8.20 -28.64 2.01
N ILE A 696 -7.31 -29.57 2.26
CA ILE A 696 -5.88 -29.42 2.04
C ILE A 696 -5.38 -30.42 1.00
N THR A 697 -4.64 -29.93 0.01
CA THR A 697 -3.98 -30.73 -1.01
C THR A 697 -2.47 -30.70 -0.81
N LEU A 698 -1.87 -31.89 -0.61
CA LEU A 698 -0.43 -32.09 -0.52
C LEU A 698 0.02 -32.82 -1.79
N LYS A 699 0.65 -32.10 -2.72
CA LYS A 699 1.05 -32.61 -4.03
C LYS A 699 2.56 -32.57 -4.19
N ASN A 700 3.17 -33.73 -4.44
CA ASN A 700 4.62 -33.87 -4.63
C ASN A 700 5.41 -33.30 -3.45
N ILE A 701 5.15 -33.82 -2.25
CA ILE A 701 5.80 -33.42 -0.99
C ILE A 701 6.99 -34.34 -0.70
N GLN A 702 8.17 -33.78 -0.60
CA GLN A 702 9.42 -34.48 -0.30
C GLN A 702 9.99 -33.97 1.03
N LEU A 703 9.83 -34.75 2.08
CA LEU A 703 10.37 -34.46 3.40
C LEU A 703 11.47 -35.46 3.72
N SER A 704 12.60 -34.98 4.20
CA SER A 704 13.74 -35.83 4.54
C SER A 704 14.33 -35.43 5.90
N LEU A 705 15.05 -36.35 6.50
CA LEU A 705 15.71 -36.20 7.80
C LEU A 705 17.23 -36.18 7.64
N ALA A 706 17.92 -35.30 8.34
CA ALA A 706 19.37 -35.31 8.44
C ALA A 706 19.89 -36.35 9.47
N ALA A 707 19.07 -36.71 10.45
CA ALA A 707 19.30 -37.74 11.46
C ALA A 707 17.96 -38.42 11.81
N ASP A 708 18.03 -39.61 12.41
CA ASP A 708 16.86 -40.37 12.79
C ASP A 708 15.91 -39.57 13.69
N ASP A 709 14.61 -39.72 13.46
CA ASP A 709 13.53 -39.20 14.29
C ASP A 709 12.47 -40.28 14.49
N PHE A 710 11.98 -40.44 15.71
CA PHE A 710 11.01 -41.50 16.04
C PHE A 710 9.55 -41.09 15.87
N ARG A 711 9.29 -39.81 15.57
CA ARG A 711 7.95 -39.33 15.33
C ARG A 711 7.48 -39.65 13.90
N PRO A 712 6.19 -39.74 13.65
CA PRO A 712 5.67 -39.82 12.27
C PRO A 712 5.97 -38.54 11.47
N MET A 713 6.05 -38.67 10.17
CA MET A 713 6.35 -37.59 9.25
C MET A 713 5.26 -36.50 9.24
N ILE A 714 3.99 -36.93 9.23
CA ILE A 714 2.81 -36.03 9.19
C ILE A 714 1.84 -36.51 10.27
N VAL A 715 1.32 -35.57 11.02
CA VAL A 715 0.20 -35.78 11.95
C VAL A 715 -0.90 -34.80 11.60
N ASP A 716 -2.12 -35.32 11.47
CA ASP A 716 -3.33 -34.54 11.23
C ASP A 716 -4.33 -34.75 12.36
N GLU A 717 -5.03 -33.66 12.73
CA GLU A 717 -6.06 -33.63 13.78
C GLU A 717 -7.17 -32.68 13.35
N ASP A 718 -8.41 -33.17 13.30
CA ASP A 718 -9.57 -32.40 12.83
C ASP A 718 -9.32 -31.79 11.43
N VAL A 719 -8.95 -32.65 10.46
CA VAL A 719 -8.69 -32.26 9.08
C VAL A 719 -9.69 -32.96 8.17
N GLU A 720 -10.50 -32.18 7.46
CA GLU A 720 -11.45 -32.64 6.45
C GLU A 720 -10.89 -32.43 5.04
N GLY A 721 -11.08 -33.38 4.13
CA GLY A 721 -10.72 -33.23 2.74
C GLY A 721 -9.20 -33.21 2.46
N LEU A 722 -8.42 -33.97 3.24
CA LEU A 722 -6.99 -34.16 3.00
C LEU A 722 -6.77 -34.98 1.73
N GLN A 723 -6.05 -34.42 0.76
CA GLN A 723 -5.65 -35.08 -0.48
C GLN A 723 -4.13 -35.22 -0.54
N LEU A 724 -3.64 -36.46 -0.70
CA LEU A 724 -2.22 -36.76 -0.85
C LEU A 724 -1.96 -37.23 -2.31
N LEU A 725 -1.33 -36.36 -3.12
CA LEU A 725 -1.07 -36.61 -4.53
C LEU A 725 0.44 -36.78 -4.78
N ASN A 726 0.84 -37.92 -5.43
CA ASN A 726 2.24 -38.18 -5.82
C ASN A 726 3.22 -38.14 -4.63
N ARG A 727 2.96 -38.90 -3.56
CA ARG A 727 3.87 -39.06 -2.44
C ARG A 727 5.03 -39.97 -2.84
N GLN A 728 6.25 -39.45 -2.94
CA GLN A 728 7.46 -40.27 -2.91
C GLN A 728 7.87 -40.45 -1.46
N ALA A 729 7.68 -41.60 -0.88
CA ALA A 729 8.31 -41.99 0.37
C ALA A 729 9.78 -42.35 0.05
N GLN A 730 10.72 -41.67 0.60
CA GLN A 730 12.11 -42.13 0.75
C GLN A 730 12.40 -42.35 2.23
#